data_25ec8617ceb99d0f1dcc57c6a897cdc0
#
_entry.id   25ec8617ceb99d0f1dcc57c6a897cdc0
#
_cell.length_a   1.000
_cell.length_b   1.000
_cell.length_c   1.000
_cell.angle_alpha   90.00
_cell.angle_beta   90.00
_cell.angle_gamma   90.00
#
_symmetry.space_group_name_H-M   'P 1'
#
loop_
_entity.id
_entity.type
_entity.pdbx_description
1 polymer ?
#
loop_
_entity_poly.entity_id
_entity_poly.type
_entity_poly.pdbx_seq_one_letter_code
_entity_poly.pdbx_strand_id
1 'polypeptide(L)'
;MINSRKTSLLKRLSVHWKWFVPLLLLVSVAAAIWWFWIVPRRVEQFYSQGVEEYRAGDYAAAVRSLERAYALDSRAVQVNILLGWSHWRLGHAEQAEFHFARAHRLDPAGEEARLGLAHASLALGKISVALPLFEELAGKHPDDKEIQLALGEAYVKSGQNLRAARFYRDMVDRNHDPNAEREFLALYGYQEYVPTLPLSLSPFRRPPETQIYFRTHGDNFQALDGEAWKDLYVVGVNIGPARPGEFPSSSSREFWTYMKWFMQIGQMNANTVRAYTVLPPAFYQALKAYNESVALPLYLVQEVWIPDDAEDLYESAMEREFRQETLSMIDLLHGQADLPYRKGHNYGIYTADVSRYVLALAIGREIDPRVVQITNNQNPSQTAYQGRAISLPRGSPTEAWLARMCDLAAHYELEKYNSERPLTIVNWPPLDRLVHPTEATYREEIEMRKKLGESISEVVPQFMNDADVVSVDIKKFKPEAEFTAGLFALYHIYQHWPDFLLTEPSYAEAQDAEGPNRYLGYLRELKKAYPDFPLLVGEYGLSTSMAAAHLQPQGWNNGGLTEQQQADLLVRFTRNIRDTGYAGGLVFEWQDEWFKHVHDSYTADFEQPWDRNPLWLNELDPEKCFGIVGFEPSTPVPLLRGEPADWQNAEPLYSSQTGQVDPGHPPGQVRAVYAMSDFAFVYLFLDVEKDSLDWTKWNYWIALNTLPGQSGSKTLPDIQVRIESGANFLIRLSGPTSSSILIAQDYNPNERMPLPGRRDQTRVLRKQGMNVELAGSSPFEEIVIEANAPRYARDGRIFPALDYNRSPLPYGTADRARPDFSSHALWHADADRGMIELRIPWGLLFVMDPSDLQVLGGTDSKWVPLARPTKGISVAVFALRVPAAGMMGPEALTSSLPPAQNGEVTEAPAVYSWRRWDKVEFRPYFKKSFSALQSVFEEMTGTPIRPPAD
;
A
#
# COMPACT_ATOMS: atom_id res chain seq x y z
N MET A 1 105.14 32.75 7.71
CA MET A 1 103.95 32.90 6.76
C MET A 1 102.74 32.03 7.17
N ILE A 2 102.34 31.89 8.43
CA ILE A 2 101.18 31.09 8.82
C ILE A 2 100.14 31.91 9.60
N ASN A 3 100.42 33.21 9.94
CA ASN A 3 99.47 34.02 10.71
C ASN A 3 98.63 35.01 9.94
N SER A 4 98.82 35.17 8.60
CA SER A 4 98.08 36.14 7.83
C SER A 4 96.86 35.58 7.12
N ARG A 5 96.67 34.22 7.01
CA ARG A 5 95.53 33.59 6.39
C ARG A 5 94.33 33.29 7.36
N LYS A 6 94.57 33.20 8.64
CA LYS A 6 93.50 32.97 9.61
C LYS A 6 92.67 34.21 9.90
N THR A 7 93.23 35.42 9.82
CA THR A 7 92.57 36.71 10.02
C THR A 7 91.69 37.09 8.86
N SER A 8 91.91 36.68 7.62
CA SER A 8 91.16 36.97 6.44
C SER A 8 89.92 36.04 6.31
N LEU A 9 90.06 34.79 6.75
CA LEU A 9 88.94 33.83 6.80
C LEU A 9 87.85 34.17 7.88
N LEU A 10 88.30 34.61 9.06
CA LEU A 10 87.45 35.08 10.13
C LEU A 10 86.72 36.38 9.81
N LYS A 11 87.37 37.30 9.06
CA LYS A 11 86.66 38.51 8.56
C LYS A 11 85.65 38.19 7.44
N ARG A 12 85.90 37.24 6.58
CA ARG A 12 84.95 36.85 5.53
C ARG A 12 83.74 36.07 6.16
N LEU A 13 83.99 35.21 7.14
CA LEU A 13 82.89 34.52 7.90
C LEU A 13 82.11 35.53 8.74
N SER A 14 82.67 36.56 9.32
CA SER A 14 81.93 37.58 10.12
C SER A 14 81.06 38.51 9.24
N VAL A 15 81.40 38.74 7.96
CA VAL A 15 80.59 39.53 7.01
C VAL A 15 79.40 38.70 6.52
N HIS A 16 79.58 37.41 6.29
CA HIS A 16 78.44 36.50 5.94
C HIS A 16 77.57 36.29 7.13
N TRP A 17 78.00 36.19 8.36
CA TRP A 17 77.19 36.03 9.55
C TRP A 17 76.29 37.24 9.85
N LYS A 18 76.72 38.43 9.51
CA LYS A 18 75.90 39.66 9.67
C LYS A 18 74.70 39.71 8.74
N TRP A 19 74.69 39.00 7.65
CA TRP A 19 73.56 38.84 6.76
C TRP A 19 72.81 37.53 6.99
N PHE A 20 73.45 36.48 7.54
CA PHE A 20 72.87 35.17 7.76
C PHE A 20 71.95 35.20 8.96
N VAL A 21 72.26 35.90 10.03
CA VAL A 21 71.44 36.03 11.23
C VAL A 21 70.14 36.80 10.96
N PRO A 22 70.16 37.97 10.29
CA PRO A 22 68.93 38.67 9.91
C PRO A 22 68.06 37.87 8.91
N LEU A 23 68.71 37.14 7.96
CA LEU A 23 68.00 36.31 7.03
C LEU A 23 67.36 35.12 7.73
N LEU A 24 68.03 34.46 8.66
CA LEU A 24 67.48 33.41 9.48
C LEU A 24 66.33 33.91 10.40
N LEU A 25 66.49 35.10 10.96
CA LEU A 25 65.41 35.74 11.71
C LEU A 25 64.19 36.10 10.82
N LEU A 26 64.42 36.65 9.62
CA LEU A 26 63.35 36.92 8.65
C LEU A 26 62.64 35.64 8.19
N VAL A 27 63.41 34.59 7.90
CA VAL A 27 62.86 33.27 7.56
C VAL A 27 62.08 32.67 8.75
N SER A 28 62.64 32.80 9.98
CA SER A 28 61.95 32.33 11.20
C SER A 28 60.69 33.13 11.50
N VAL A 29 60.66 34.42 11.28
CA VAL A 29 59.47 35.28 11.42
C VAL A 29 58.48 34.98 10.31
N ALA A 30 58.89 34.82 9.08
CA ALA A 30 58.07 34.42 7.97
C ALA A 30 57.45 33.01 8.19
N ALA A 31 58.25 32.08 8.69
CA ALA A 31 57.81 30.75 9.07
C ALA A 31 56.83 30.79 10.25
N ALA A 32 57.06 31.67 11.23
CA ALA A 32 56.13 31.85 12.35
C ALA A 32 54.79 32.50 11.89
N ILE A 33 54.86 33.53 11.03
CA ILE A 33 53.66 34.14 10.43
C ILE A 33 52.91 33.09 9.60
N TRP A 34 53.62 32.32 8.78
CA TRP A 34 53.05 31.22 8.00
C TRP A 34 52.35 30.19 8.91
N TRP A 35 53.01 29.72 9.96
CA TRP A 35 52.53 28.68 10.84
C TRP A 35 51.41 29.15 11.77
N PHE A 36 51.53 30.34 12.35
CA PHE A 36 50.55 30.83 13.32
C PHE A 36 49.38 31.67 12.73
N TRP A 37 49.56 32.19 11.51
CA TRP A 37 48.56 33.11 10.93
C TRP A 37 47.97 32.62 9.59
N ILE A 38 48.79 32.09 8.70
CA ILE A 38 48.35 31.71 7.34
C ILE A 38 47.79 30.28 7.37
N VAL A 39 48.48 29.32 8.01
CA VAL A 39 48.03 27.93 8.06
C VAL A 39 46.66 27.76 8.72
N PRO A 40 46.36 28.33 9.92
CA PRO A 40 45.05 28.17 10.52
C PRO A 40 43.92 28.75 9.66
N ARG A 41 44.14 29.91 9.03
CA ARG A 41 43.14 30.50 8.12
C ARG A 41 42.89 29.66 6.87
N ARG A 42 43.94 29.06 6.33
CA ARG A 42 43.81 28.15 5.18
C ARG A 42 43.11 26.84 5.57
N VAL A 43 43.40 26.30 6.72
CA VAL A 43 42.72 25.11 7.26
C VAL A 43 41.24 25.43 7.40
N GLU A 44 40.90 26.55 8.03
CA GLU A 44 39.52 27.00 8.22
C GLU A 44 38.80 27.20 6.86
N GLN A 45 39.48 27.85 5.90
CA GLN A 45 38.91 28.06 4.55
C GLN A 45 38.57 26.73 3.87
N PHE A 46 39.48 25.77 3.85
CA PHE A 46 39.27 24.47 3.21
C PHE A 46 38.28 23.61 4.02
N TYR A 47 38.30 23.72 5.34
CA TYR A 47 37.31 23.05 6.18
C TYR A 47 35.89 23.56 5.92
N SER A 48 35.68 24.89 5.91
CA SER A 48 34.38 25.51 5.63
C SER A 48 33.85 25.10 4.25
N GLN A 49 34.76 25.13 3.23
CA GLN A 49 34.42 24.65 1.90
C GLN A 49 34.01 23.17 1.92
N GLY A 50 34.75 22.33 2.62
CA GLY A 50 34.42 20.89 2.75
C GLY A 50 33.10 20.64 3.49
N VAL A 51 32.76 21.50 4.47
CA VAL A 51 31.45 21.44 5.15
C VAL A 51 30.30 21.76 4.19
N GLU A 52 30.46 22.79 3.36
CA GLU A 52 29.45 23.16 2.35
C GLU A 52 29.24 22.03 1.31
N GLU A 53 30.37 21.49 0.79
CA GLU A 53 30.35 20.37 -0.17
C GLU A 53 29.74 19.11 0.45
N TYR A 54 30.04 18.79 1.72
CA TYR A 54 29.43 17.67 2.43
C TYR A 54 27.91 17.86 2.61
N ARG A 55 27.48 19.06 3.00
CA ARG A 55 26.04 19.38 3.13
C ARG A 55 25.30 19.35 1.82
N ALA A 56 25.99 19.68 0.71
CA ALA A 56 25.43 19.57 -0.63
C ALA A 56 25.38 18.13 -1.15
N GLY A 57 25.88 17.13 -0.38
CA GLY A 57 25.94 15.73 -0.80
C GLY A 57 27.09 15.39 -1.76
N ASP A 58 27.95 16.35 -2.13
CA ASP A 58 29.15 16.10 -2.94
C ASP A 58 30.31 15.65 -2.04
N TYR A 59 30.21 14.41 -1.55
CA TYR A 59 31.22 13.84 -0.65
C TYR A 59 32.61 13.71 -1.30
N ALA A 60 32.67 13.56 -2.61
CA ALA A 60 33.94 13.48 -3.32
C ALA A 60 34.62 14.85 -3.40
N ALA A 61 33.89 15.95 -3.61
CA ALA A 61 34.42 17.30 -3.49
C ALA A 61 34.84 17.60 -2.06
N ALA A 62 34.01 17.25 -1.07
CA ALA A 62 34.30 17.41 0.35
C ALA A 62 35.63 16.75 0.73
N VAL A 63 35.87 15.51 0.30
CA VAL A 63 37.17 14.84 0.53
C VAL A 63 38.31 15.66 -0.04
N ARG A 64 38.22 16.13 -1.28
CA ARG A 64 39.30 16.92 -1.90
C ARG A 64 39.62 18.21 -1.16
N SER A 65 38.62 18.93 -0.70
CA SER A 65 38.77 20.16 0.07
C SER A 65 39.33 19.89 1.45
N LEU A 66 38.81 18.86 2.15
CA LEU A 66 39.25 18.46 3.48
C LEU A 66 40.66 17.85 3.49
N GLU A 67 41.10 17.12 2.45
CA GLU A 67 42.47 16.66 2.30
C GLU A 67 43.46 17.80 2.21
N ARG A 68 43.09 18.91 1.58
CA ARG A 68 43.92 20.13 1.57
C ARG A 68 44.03 20.75 2.96
N ALA A 69 42.93 20.74 3.74
CA ALA A 69 42.97 21.18 5.13
C ALA A 69 43.82 20.22 5.98
N TYR A 70 43.67 18.93 5.80
CA TYR A 70 44.44 17.86 6.47
C TYR A 70 45.92 17.92 6.17
N ALA A 71 46.32 18.21 4.93
CA ALA A 71 47.71 18.37 4.52
C ALA A 71 48.39 19.56 5.23
N LEU A 72 47.64 20.62 5.56
CA LEU A 72 48.12 21.77 6.31
C LEU A 72 48.16 21.52 7.82
N ASP A 73 47.17 20.87 8.37
CA ASP A 73 47.08 20.46 9.79
C ASP A 73 46.38 19.09 9.96
N SER A 74 47.16 18.06 9.99
CA SER A 74 46.68 16.69 10.20
C SER A 74 46.21 16.41 11.63
N ARG A 75 46.38 17.38 12.56
CA ARG A 75 45.89 17.26 13.96
C ARG A 75 44.57 18.00 14.17
N ALA A 76 44.00 18.64 13.17
CA ALA A 76 42.71 19.28 13.27
C ALA A 76 41.63 18.17 13.46
N VAL A 77 41.02 18.11 14.64
CA VAL A 77 40.06 17.07 15.01
C VAL A 77 38.85 17.09 14.09
N GLN A 78 38.27 18.28 13.86
CA GLN A 78 37.07 18.45 13.04
C GLN A 78 37.30 18.08 11.57
N VAL A 79 38.49 18.36 11.03
CA VAL A 79 38.88 17.97 9.67
C VAL A 79 38.90 16.43 9.56
N ASN A 80 39.50 15.74 10.56
CA ASN A 80 39.54 14.29 10.58
C ASN A 80 38.13 13.68 10.73
N ILE A 81 37.27 14.25 11.57
CA ILE A 81 35.87 13.78 11.72
C ILE A 81 35.14 13.89 10.39
N LEU A 82 35.20 15.04 9.75
CA LEU A 82 34.44 15.26 8.51
C LEU A 82 35.03 14.47 7.32
N LEU A 83 36.36 14.26 7.27
CA LEU A 83 36.98 13.32 6.32
C LEU A 83 36.49 11.90 6.56
N GLY A 84 36.42 11.48 7.82
CA GLY A 84 35.88 10.17 8.21
C GLY A 84 34.46 10.00 7.68
N TRP A 85 33.57 10.94 7.93
CA TRP A 85 32.20 10.89 7.44
C TRP A 85 32.09 10.96 5.91
N SER A 86 32.93 11.79 5.26
CA SER A 86 32.93 11.89 3.80
C SER A 86 33.35 10.57 3.16
N HIS A 87 34.40 9.93 3.67
CA HIS A 87 34.81 8.60 3.20
C HIS A 87 33.78 7.52 3.53
N TRP A 88 33.13 7.61 4.70
CA TRP A 88 32.03 6.70 5.06
C TRP A 88 30.87 6.76 4.06
N ARG A 89 30.44 7.97 3.70
CA ARG A 89 29.39 8.19 2.70
C ARG A 89 29.76 7.70 1.29
N LEU A 90 31.05 7.65 0.98
CA LEU A 90 31.57 7.10 -0.27
C LEU A 90 31.80 5.57 -0.23
N GLY A 91 31.53 4.90 0.90
CA GLY A 91 31.77 3.47 1.06
C GLY A 91 33.23 3.10 1.34
N HIS A 92 34.09 4.08 1.62
CA HIS A 92 35.51 3.88 1.85
C HIS A 92 35.79 3.63 3.35
N ALA A 93 35.41 2.44 3.86
CA ALA A 93 35.43 2.13 5.28
C ALA A 93 36.83 2.19 5.92
N GLU A 94 37.88 1.79 5.21
CA GLU A 94 39.27 1.84 5.72
C GLU A 94 39.76 3.27 5.93
N GLN A 95 39.51 4.15 4.97
CA GLN A 95 39.84 5.57 5.06
C GLN A 95 39.03 6.27 6.15
N ALA A 96 37.74 5.92 6.25
CA ALA A 96 36.88 6.42 7.31
C ALA A 96 37.42 6.04 8.68
N GLU A 97 37.76 4.75 8.90
CA GLU A 97 38.34 4.28 10.15
C GLU A 97 39.66 4.99 10.49
N PHE A 98 40.53 5.17 9.51
CA PHE A 98 41.82 5.86 9.69
C PHE A 98 41.60 7.28 10.25
N HIS A 99 40.68 8.03 9.66
CA HIS A 99 40.42 9.41 10.06
C HIS A 99 39.68 9.48 11.40
N PHE A 100 38.69 8.63 11.65
CA PHE A 100 37.98 8.57 12.93
C PHE A 100 38.91 8.12 14.06
N ALA A 101 39.75 7.09 13.85
CA ALA A 101 40.73 6.65 14.84
C ALA A 101 41.75 7.74 15.16
N ARG A 102 42.10 8.56 14.17
CA ARG A 102 42.98 9.70 14.37
C ARG A 102 42.29 10.79 15.18
N ALA A 103 41.04 11.14 14.82
CA ALA A 103 40.24 12.10 15.57
C ALA A 103 40.06 11.67 17.03
N HIS A 104 39.74 10.40 17.27
CA HIS A 104 39.59 9.82 18.61
C HIS A 104 40.87 9.85 19.42
N ARG A 105 42.03 9.59 18.82
CA ARG A 105 43.31 9.73 19.51
C ARG A 105 43.64 11.18 19.89
N LEU A 106 43.20 12.14 19.10
CA LEU A 106 43.42 13.58 19.32
C LEU A 106 42.42 14.15 20.35
N ASP A 107 41.23 13.63 20.36
CA ASP A 107 40.14 13.95 21.32
C ASP A 107 39.44 12.66 21.75
N PRO A 108 39.91 11.97 22.78
CA PRO A 108 39.28 10.74 23.24
C PRO A 108 37.89 10.92 23.83
N ALA A 109 37.54 12.14 24.24
CA ALA A 109 36.21 12.44 24.79
C ALA A 109 35.16 12.75 23.70
N GLY A 110 35.60 13.06 22.48
CA GLY A 110 34.73 13.41 21.35
C GLY A 110 33.81 12.26 20.95
N GLU A 111 32.50 12.42 21.14
CA GLU A 111 31.50 11.37 20.85
C GLU A 111 31.38 11.09 19.35
N GLU A 112 31.41 12.10 18.54
CA GLU A 112 31.28 11.98 17.09
C GLU A 112 32.42 11.16 16.45
N ALA A 113 33.65 11.36 16.94
CA ALA A 113 34.79 10.57 16.50
C ALA A 113 34.68 9.09 16.92
N ARG A 114 34.14 8.84 18.12
CA ARG A 114 33.87 7.47 18.61
C ARG A 114 32.77 6.78 17.84
N LEU A 115 31.70 7.50 17.57
CA LEU A 115 30.59 6.98 16.76
C LEU A 115 31.05 6.59 15.36
N GLY A 116 31.76 7.48 14.67
CA GLY A 116 32.30 7.19 13.35
C GLY A 116 33.31 6.03 13.38
N LEU A 117 34.18 5.97 14.40
CA LEU A 117 35.12 4.85 14.58
C LEU A 117 34.39 3.53 14.80
N ALA A 118 33.33 3.53 15.61
CA ALA A 118 32.54 2.33 15.89
C ALA A 118 31.89 1.80 14.59
N HIS A 119 31.24 2.67 13.80
CA HIS A 119 30.64 2.29 12.51
C HIS A 119 31.70 1.76 11.51
N ALA A 120 32.79 2.47 11.32
CA ALA A 120 33.81 2.05 10.39
C ALA A 120 34.48 0.73 10.80
N SER A 121 34.75 0.55 12.10
CA SER A 121 35.30 -0.69 12.65
C SER A 121 34.32 -1.86 12.54
N LEU A 122 33.02 -1.62 12.73
CA LEU A 122 31.97 -2.64 12.56
C LEU A 122 31.89 -3.11 11.10
N ALA A 123 31.94 -2.19 10.16
CA ALA A 123 31.93 -2.50 8.72
C ALA A 123 33.17 -3.31 8.31
N LEU A 124 34.32 -3.03 8.92
CA LEU A 124 35.58 -3.74 8.69
C LEU A 124 35.70 -5.07 9.50
N GLY A 125 34.66 -5.45 10.23
CA GLY A 125 34.67 -6.66 11.05
C GLY A 125 35.58 -6.59 12.29
N LYS A 126 36.05 -5.40 12.69
CA LYS A 126 36.86 -5.16 13.87
C LYS A 126 36.03 -5.05 15.15
N ILE A 127 35.34 -6.15 15.49
CA ILE A 127 34.30 -6.18 16.53
C ILE A 127 34.85 -5.82 17.89
N SER A 128 36.09 -6.22 18.21
CA SER A 128 36.75 -5.89 19.50
C SER A 128 36.93 -4.36 19.70
N VAL A 129 36.89 -3.57 18.62
CA VAL A 129 36.95 -2.10 18.69
C VAL A 129 35.53 -1.52 18.69
N ALA A 130 34.68 -2.01 17.79
CA ALA A 130 33.33 -1.46 17.57
C ALA A 130 32.38 -1.67 18.77
N LEU A 131 32.36 -2.90 19.32
CA LEU A 131 31.36 -3.27 20.32
C LEU A 131 31.45 -2.45 21.62
N PRO A 132 32.66 -2.26 22.26
CA PRO A 132 32.74 -1.43 23.44
C PRO A 132 32.35 0.04 23.23
N LEU A 133 32.63 0.55 22.04
CA LEU A 133 32.26 1.93 21.68
C LEU A 133 30.75 2.08 21.55
N PHE A 134 30.08 1.11 20.89
CA PHE A 134 28.63 1.13 20.78
C PHE A 134 27.93 0.90 22.12
N GLU A 135 28.47 0.01 23.01
CA GLU A 135 27.92 -0.19 24.36
C GLU A 135 27.96 1.10 25.18
N GLU A 136 29.06 1.85 25.08
CA GLU A 136 29.20 3.13 25.79
C GLU A 136 28.24 4.18 25.23
N LEU A 137 28.19 4.34 23.87
CA LEU A 137 27.36 5.33 23.21
C LEU A 137 25.87 5.04 23.41
N ALA A 138 25.45 3.79 23.26
CA ALA A 138 24.06 3.38 23.48
C ALA A 138 23.60 3.58 24.93
N GLY A 139 24.51 3.40 25.90
CA GLY A 139 24.21 3.72 27.30
C GLY A 139 24.00 5.22 27.56
N LYS A 140 24.63 6.09 26.79
CA LYS A 140 24.46 7.56 26.86
C LYS A 140 23.25 8.06 26.08
N HIS A 141 22.94 7.40 24.97
CA HIS A 141 21.87 7.77 24.05
C HIS A 141 20.89 6.60 23.87
N PRO A 142 20.12 6.24 24.90
CA PRO A 142 19.24 5.06 24.87
C PRO A 142 18.09 5.20 23.86
N ASP A 143 17.76 6.42 23.47
CA ASP A 143 16.68 6.72 22.53
C ASP A 143 17.17 6.93 21.08
N ASP A 144 18.49 6.88 20.85
CA ASP A 144 19.05 6.99 19.51
C ASP A 144 18.99 5.64 18.78
N LYS A 145 18.04 5.56 17.85
CA LYS A 145 17.74 4.33 17.12
C LYS A 145 18.91 3.82 16.28
N GLU A 146 19.68 4.71 15.65
CA GLU A 146 20.80 4.35 14.79
C GLU A 146 21.93 3.70 15.62
N ILE A 147 22.25 4.29 16.75
CA ILE A 147 23.24 3.73 17.70
C ILE A 147 22.76 2.39 18.25
N GLN A 148 21.46 2.29 18.59
CA GLN A 148 20.91 1.06 19.14
C GLN A 148 20.92 -0.08 18.11
N LEU A 149 20.54 0.18 16.87
CA LEU A 149 20.60 -0.83 15.79
C LEU A 149 22.03 -1.28 15.52
N ALA A 150 22.98 -0.36 15.47
CA ALA A 150 24.39 -0.68 15.27
C ALA A 150 24.98 -1.50 16.44
N LEU A 151 24.53 -1.26 17.67
CA LEU A 151 24.90 -2.10 18.82
C LEU A 151 24.37 -3.52 18.67
N GLY A 152 23.11 -3.66 18.26
CA GLY A 152 22.52 -4.97 17.98
C GLY A 152 23.32 -5.74 16.92
N GLU A 153 23.67 -5.10 15.80
CA GLU A 153 24.51 -5.67 14.76
C GLU A 153 25.90 -6.07 15.28
N ALA A 154 26.50 -5.26 16.15
CA ALA A 154 27.77 -5.58 16.78
C ALA A 154 27.69 -6.83 17.68
N TYR A 155 26.57 -7.03 18.42
CA TYR A 155 26.33 -8.28 19.16
C TYR A 155 26.25 -9.49 18.23
N VAL A 156 25.53 -9.37 17.11
CA VAL A 156 25.44 -10.45 16.10
C VAL A 156 26.81 -10.81 15.57
N LYS A 157 27.56 -9.82 15.09
CA LYS A 157 28.90 -10.04 14.54
C LYS A 157 29.91 -10.54 15.58
N SER A 158 29.62 -10.32 16.86
CA SER A 158 30.45 -10.88 17.98
C SER A 158 30.07 -12.33 18.34
N GLY A 159 29.07 -12.92 17.70
CA GLY A 159 28.55 -14.24 18.03
C GLY A 159 27.63 -14.27 19.26
N GLN A 160 27.26 -13.12 19.82
CA GLN A 160 26.38 -13.02 21.00
C GLN A 160 24.91 -13.02 20.60
N ASN A 161 24.48 -13.98 19.78
CA ASN A 161 23.15 -14.02 19.15
C ASN A 161 21.98 -13.94 20.15
N LEU A 162 22.08 -14.62 21.29
CA LEU A 162 21.02 -14.54 22.32
C LEU A 162 20.92 -13.14 22.95
N ARG A 163 22.06 -12.45 23.09
CA ARG A 163 22.08 -11.09 23.63
C ARG A 163 21.52 -10.11 22.61
N ALA A 164 21.92 -10.25 21.35
CA ALA A 164 21.40 -9.49 20.24
C ALA A 164 19.88 -9.65 20.13
N ALA A 165 19.39 -10.89 20.18
CA ALA A 165 17.98 -11.19 20.07
C ALA A 165 17.14 -10.56 21.19
N ARG A 166 17.58 -10.66 22.44
CA ARG A 166 16.93 -9.98 23.57
C ARG A 166 16.94 -8.47 23.43
N PHE A 167 18.04 -7.95 22.93
CA PHE A 167 18.23 -6.52 22.71
C PHE A 167 17.30 -5.98 21.62
N TYR A 168 17.22 -6.64 20.46
CA TYR A 168 16.32 -6.28 19.40
C TYR A 168 14.84 -6.43 19.79
N ARG A 169 14.50 -7.50 20.54
CA ARG A 169 13.15 -7.68 21.08
C ARG A 169 12.76 -6.50 21.97
N ASP A 170 13.66 -6.05 22.82
CA ASP A 170 13.43 -4.92 23.73
C ASP A 170 13.25 -3.60 22.96
N MET A 171 13.92 -3.44 21.83
CA MET A 171 13.70 -2.31 20.90
C MET A 171 12.32 -2.39 20.19
N VAL A 172 11.93 -3.58 19.75
CA VAL A 172 10.60 -3.80 19.14
C VAL A 172 9.50 -3.50 20.16
N ASP A 173 9.60 -4.04 21.35
CA ASP A 173 8.60 -3.88 22.40
C ASP A 173 8.46 -2.41 22.87
N ARG A 174 9.56 -1.64 22.86
CA ARG A 174 9.55 -0.23 23.27
C ARG A 174 9.19 0.76 22.14
N ASN A 175 9.71 0.53 20.95
CA ASN A 175 9.72 1.56 19.90
C ASN A 175 9.01 1.15 18.61
N HIS A 176 8.52 -0.09 18.49
CA HIS A 176 7.95 -0.67 17.27
C HIS A 176 8.85 -0.45 16.03
N ASP A 177 10.16 -0.61 16.20
CA ASP A 177 11.13 -0.32 15.14
C ASP A 177 11.18 -1.48 14.13
N PRO A 178 10.79 -1.27 12.86
CA PRO A 178 10.74 -2.33 11.87
C PRO A 178 12.13 -2.88 11.49
N ASN A 179 13.20 -2.11 11.69
CA ASN A 179 14.54 -2.59 11.43
C ASN A 179 15.02 -3.49 12.57
N ALA A 180 14.74 -3.12 13.83
CA ALA A 180 15.02 -3.97 14.98
C ALA A 180 14.20 -5.29 14.89
N GLU A 181 12.95 -5.20 14.43
CA GLU A 181 12.11 -6.36 14.19
C GLU A 181 12.72 -7.31 13.15
N ARG A 182 13.16 -6.80 12.00
CA ARG A 182 13.82 -7.59 10.97
C ARG A 182 15.08 -8.29 11.47
N GLU A 183 15.94 -7.59 12.21
CA GLU A 183 17.18 -8.17 12.76
C GLU A 183 16.90 -9.18 13.86
N PHE A 184 15.91 -8.94 14.71
CA PHE A 184 15.43 -9.91 15.70
C PHE A 184 15.00 -11.21 15.04
N LEU A 185 14.26 -11.10 13.93
CA LEU A 185 13.79 -12.23 13.15
C LEU A 185 14.92 -13.07 12.55
N ALA A 186 15.93 -12.39 11.99
CA ALA A 186 17.07 -13.08 11.40
C ALA A 186 17.85 -13.92 12.43
N LEU A 187 17.78 -13.56 13.71
CA LEU A 187 18.50 -14.23 14.80
C LEU A 187 17.71 -15.33 15.48
N TYR A 188 16.40 -15.14 15.59
CA TYR A 188 15.50 -16.14 16.15
C TYR A 188 15.03 -17.07 15.06
N GLY A 189 15.91 -17.70 14.32
CA GLY A 189 15.49 -18.80 13.49
C GLY A 189 14.41 -19.59 14.18
N TYR A 190 13.24 -19.60 13.56
CA TYR A 190 12.01 -20.35 13.84
C TYR A 190 12.13 -21.26 15.09
N GLN A 191 11.80 -20.76 16.27
CA GLN A 191 11.49 -21.63 17.39
C GLN A 191 10.07 -22.14 17.20
N GLU A 192 9.96 -23.37 16.74
CA GLU A 192 8.73 -24.08 16.54
C GLU A 192 8.00 -24.18 17.90
N TYR A 193 6.98 -23.35 18.11
CA TYR A 193 5.99 -23.62 19.14
C TYR A 193 5.21 -24.82 18.65
N VAL A 194 5.45 -25.98 19.24
CA VAL A 194 4.65 -27.20 19.02
C VAL A 194 3.64 -27.27 20.14
N PRO A 195 2.35 -26.93 19.88
CA PRO A 195 1.30 -27.27 20.83
C PRO A 195 1.40 -28.77 21.09
N THR A 196 1.51 -29.15 22.35
CA THR A 196 1.44 -30.57 22.72
C THR A 196 0.05 -31.05 22.40
N LEU A 197 -0.09 -31.80 21.32
CA LEU A 197 -1.33 -32.48 20.98
C LEU A 197 -1.62 -33.56 22.02
N PRO A 198 -2.61 -33.44 22.88
CA PRO A 198 -3.11 -34.55 23.63
C PRO A 198 -3.97 -35.39 22.69
N LEU A 199 -3.37 -36.00 21.67
CA LEU A 199 -4.09 -36.98 20.85
C LEU A 199 -4.20 -38.26 21.61
N SER A 200 -5.16 -38.31 22.51
CA SER A 200 -5.60 -39.57 23.07
C SER A 200 -6.19 -40.42 21.94
N LEU A 201 -5.64 -41.65 21.78
CA LEU A 201 -6.22 -42.65 20.88
C LEU A 201 -7.47 -43.31 21.47
N SER A 202 -7.96 -42.82 22.60
CA SER A 202 -9.19 -43.29 23.21
C SER A 202 -10.39 -42.94 22.36
N PRO A 203 -11.47 -43.75 22.36
CA PRO A 203 -12.71 -43.39 21.72
C PRO A 203 -13.20 -42.04 22.21
N PHE A 204 -13.51 -41.15 21.28
CA PHE A 204 -14.08 -39.85 21.60
C PHE A 204 -15.41 -40.03 22.31
N ARG A 205 -15.56 -39.40 23.46
CA ARG A 205 -16.84 -39.30 24.17
C ARG A 205 -17.00 -37.83 24.53
N ARG A 206 -18.10 -37.24 24.11
CA ARG A 206 -18.47 -35.88 24.46
C ARG A 206 -18.51 -35.75 25.99
N PRO A 207 -17.79 -34.78 26.56
CA PRO A 207 -17.91 -34.49 27.99
C PRO A 207 -19.34 -34.07 28.36
N PRO A 208 -19.86 -34.48 29.55
CA PRO A 208 -21.25 -34.25 29.91
C PRO A 208 -21.68 -32.78 30.02
N GLU A 209 -20.75 -31.82 30.13
CA GLU A 209 -21.01 -30.39 30.33
C GLU A 209 -20.35 -29.56 29.23
N THR A 210 -20.41 -30.04 27.98
CA THR A 210 -19.84 -29.27 26.86
C THR A 210 -20.51 -27.91 26.69
N GLN A 211 -19.69 -26.84 26.64
CA GLN A 211 -20.17 -25.48 26.47
C GLN A 211 -20.43 -25.18 25.00
N ILE A 212 -21.67 -24.88 24.66
CA ILE A 212 -22.10 -24.48 23.32
C ILE A 212 -22.83 -23.15 23.44
N TYR A 213 -22.30 -22.11 22.88
CA TYR A 213 -22.94 -20.79 22.88
C TYR A 213 -23.63 -20.47 21.57
N PHE A 214 -23.22 -21.12 20.48
CA PHE A 214 -23.79 -20.98 19.14
C PHE A 214 -23.95 -22.32 18.47
N ARG A 215 -24.98 -22.42 17.63
CA ARG A 215 -25.21 -23.61 16.80
C ARG A 215 -25.89 -23.26 15.48
N THR A 216 -25.83 -24.14 14.52
CA THR A 216 -26.62 -24.07 13.29
C THR A 216 -27.98 -24.78 13.51
N HIS A 217 -29.03 -24.24 12.89
CA HIS A 217 -30.37 -24.81 12.94
C HIS A 217 -31.16 -24.48 11.67
N GLY A 218 -31.40 -25.46 10.80
CA GLY A 218 -31.97 -25.25 9.47
C GLY A 218 -31.08 -24.30 8.65
N ASP A 219 -31.64 -23.21 8.15
CA ASP A 219 -30.93 -22.19 7.39
C ASP A 219 -30.28 -21.09 8.26
N ASN A 220 -30.38 -21.17 9.59
CA ASN A 220 -30.01 -20.08 10.50
C ASN A 220 -28.91 -20.47 11.49
N PHE A 221 -28.30 -19.44 12.07
CA PHE A 221 -27.59 -19.58 13.33
C PHE A 221 -28.53 -19.39 14.52
N GLN A 222 -28.16 -19.97 15.62
CA GLN A 222 -28.79 -19.71 16.92
C GLN A 222 -27.73 -19.38 17.97
N ALA A 223 -27.99 -18.36 18.78
CA ALA A 223 -27.21 -18.03 19.95
C ALA A 223 -27.94 -18.41 21.23
N LEU A 224 -27.22 -18.88 22.24
CA LEU A 224 -27.74 -19.19 23.55
C LEU A 224 -27.88 -17.91 24.38
N ASP A 225 -29.14 -17.57 24.74
CA ASP A 225 -29.46 -16.47 25.65
C ASP A 225 -30.10 -17.02 26.91
N GLY A 226 -29.33 -17.06 28.00
CA GLY A 226 -29.72 -17.80 29.19
C GLY A 226 -29.84 -19.30 28.95
N GLU A 227 -31.04 -19.83 28.97
CA GLU A 227 -31.34 -21.27 28.70
C GLU A 227 -32.05 -21.47 27.34
N ALA A 228 -32.32 -20.37 26.60
CA ALA A 228 -33.07 -20.38 25.35
C ALA A 228 -32.19 -20.14 24.13
N TRP A 229 -32.45 -20.93 23.08
CA TRP A 229 -31.85 -20.69 21.77
C TRP A 229 -32.67 -19.64 21.01
N LYS A 230 -32.00 -18.60 20.53
CA LYS A 230 -32.59 -17.55 19.71
C LYS A 230 -31.96 -17.53 18.35
N ASP A 231 -32.73 -17.35 17.31
CA ASP A 231 -32.24 -17.19 15.97
C ASP A 231 -31.35 -15.92 15.88
N LEU A 232 -30.24 -16.04 15.20
CA LEU A 232 -29.25 -14.99 15.00
C LEU A 232 -29.08 -14.77 13.52
N TYR A 233 -29.48 -13.59 13.02
CA TYR A 233 -29.14 -13.12 11.71
C TYR A 233 -27.80 -12.33 11.79
N VAL A 234 -26.81 -12.75 11.03
CA VAL A 234 -25.45 -12.19 11.09
C VAL A 234 -25.36 -10.92 10.23
N VAL A 235 -25.02 -9.81 10.86
CA VAL A 235 -24.65 -8.57 10.16
C VAL A 235 -23.38 -8.00 10.77
N GLY A 236 -22.45 -7.59 9.94
CA GLY A 236 -21.20 -7.06 10.45
C GLY A 236 -20.17 -6.74 9.39
N VAL A 237 -18.93 -6.73 9.83
CA VAL A 237 -17.80 -6.31 9.00
C VAL A 237 -16.61 -7.23 9.13
N ASN A 238 -15.85 -7.33 8.08
CA ASN A 238 -14.50 -7.91 8.08
C ASN A 238 -13.51 -6.88 8.65
N ILE A 239 -12.62 -7.35 9.54
CA ILE A 239 -11.59 -6.48 10.15
C ILE A 239 -10.33 -6.57 9.34
N GLY A 240 -10.07 -5.53 8.54
CA GLY A 240 -8.75 -5.22 8.03
C GLY A 240 -7.98 -4.47 9.13
N PRO A 241 -6.90 -5.04 9.71
CA PRO A 241 -6.26 -4.44 10.87
C PRO A 241 -5.22 -3.38 10.54
N ALA A 242 -4.79 -3.27 9.27
CA ALA A 242 -3.69 -2.39 8.86
C ALA A 242 -4.17 -0.96 8.59
N ARG A 243 -3.73 -0.03 9.42
CA ARG A 243 -3.94 1.41 9.21
C ARG A 243 -2.89 1.97 8.24
N PRO A 244 -3.03 3.24 7.77
CA PRO A 244 -1.98 3.88 7.00
C PRO A 244 -0.60 3.76 7.67
N GLY A 245 0.38 3.29 6.92
CA GLY A 245 1.74 3.01 7.41
C GLY A 245 1.94 1.62 8.04
N GLU A 246 0.91 0.77 8.10
CA GLU A 246 0.96 -0.54 8.73
C GLU A 246 0.73 -1.68 7.72
N PHE A 247 1.26 -2.85 8.04
CA PHE A 247 0.85 -4.15 7.47
C PHE A 247 0.04 -4.93 8.51
N PRO A 248 -0.74 -5.94 8.13
CA PRO A 248 -1.51 -6.76 9.07
C PRO A 248 -0.67 -7.34 10.22
N SER A 249 0.57 -7.78 9.93
CA SER A 249 1.49 -8.33 10.93
C SER A 249 2.12 -7.27 11.85
N SER A 250 2.07 -6.00 11.46
CA SER A 250 2.55 -4.85 12.24
C SER A 250 1.41 -3.92 12.67
N SER A 251 0.19 -4.43 12.68
CA SER A 251 -1.00 -3.69 13.11
C SER A 251 -0.90 -3.23 14.56
N SER A 252 -1.73 -2.24 14.91
CA SER A 252 -1.72 -1.62 16.24
C SER A 252 -1.77 -2.66 17.36
N ARG A 253 -0.92 -2.46 18.38
CA ARG A 253 -0.94 -3.23 19.62
C ARG A 253 -1.64 -2.49 20.77
N GLU A 254 -2.28 -1.35 20.47
CA GLU A 254 -2.94 -0.51 21.45
C GLU A 254 -4.38 -0.96 21.69
N PHE A 255 -4.72 -1.26 22.93
CA PHE A 255 -6.06 -1.63 23.37
C PHE A 255 -7.15 -0.64 22.89
N TRP A 256 -6.88 0.67 23.02
CA TRP A 256 -7.87 1.70 22.69
C TRP A 256 -8.16 1.85 21.19
N THR A 257 -7.25 1.44 20.32
CA THR A 257 -7.51 1.37 18.87
C THR A 257 -8.68 0.43 18.60
N TYR A 258 -8.60 -0.81 19.09
CA TYR A 258 -9.63 -1.83 18.89
C TYR A 258 -10.90 -1.53 19.67
N MET A 259 -10.76 -1.02 20.90
CA MET A 259 -11.93 -0.63 21.71
C MET A 259 -12.77 0.42 20.99
N LYS A 260 -12.13 1.43 20.39
CA LYS A 260 -12.80 2.45 19.56
C LYS A 260 -13.50 1.83 18.35
N TRP A 261 -12.85 0.88 17.66
CA TRP A 261 -13.48 0.20 16.53
C TRP A 261 -14.73 -0.56 16.96
N PHE A 262 -14.67 -1.34 18.03
CA PHE A 262 -15.83 -2.08 18.52
C PHE A 262 -16.97 -1.17 18.94
N MET A 263 -16.68 -0.04 19.57
CA MET A 263 -17.71 0.96 19.88
C MET A 263 -18.38 1.50 18.61
N GLN A 264 -17.60 1.82 17.58
CA GLN A 264 -18.11 2.34 16.31
C GLN A 264 -18.88 1.27 15.51
N ILE A 265 -18.37 0.05 15.47
CA ILE A 265 -19.02 -1.08 14.80
C ILE A 265 -20.35 -1.42 15.50
N GLY A 266 -20.36 -1.41 16.84
CA GLY A 266 -21.59 -1.56 17.60
C GLY A 266 -22.59 -0.42 17.37
N GLN A 267 -22.14 0.83 17.26
CA GLN A 267 -22.98 1.97 16.88
C GLN A 267 -23.59 1.83 15.49
N MET A 268 -22.90 1.11 14.59
CA MET A 268 -23.43 0.79 13.26
C MET A 268 -24.53 -0.31 13.29
N ASN A 269 -24.93 -0.78 14.45
CA ASN A 269 -25.89 -1.89 14.66
C ASN A 269 -25.39 -3.24 14.13
N ALA A 270 -24.08 -3.40 13.93
CA ALA A 270 -23.48 -4.68 13.65
C ALA A 270 -23.48 -5.57 14.88
N ASN A 271 -23.59 -6.88 14.68
CA ASN A 271 -23.51 -7.88 15.75
C ASN A 271 -22.32 -8.82 15.61
N THR A 272 -21.59 -8.75 14.50
CA THR A 272 -20.49 -9.69 14.22
C THR A 272 -19.31 -8.97 13.57
N VAL A 273 -18.10 -9.38 13.94
CA VAL A 273 -16.84 -9.05 13.25
C VAL A 273 -16.17 -10.34 12.79
N ARG A 274 -15.46 -10.29 11.67
CA ARG A 274 -14.62 -11.42 11.22
C ARG A 274 -13.17 -10.99 11.17
N ALA A 275 -12.30 -11.83 11.71
CA ALA A 275 -10.86 -11.69 11.68
C ALA A 275 -10.23 -12.82 10.85
N TYR A 276 -9.46 -12.47 9.84
CA TYR A 276 -8.88 -13.42 8.87
C TYR A 276 -7.78 -14.29 9.45
N THR A 277 -6.97 -13.70 10.31
CA THR A 277 -5.84 -14.37 10.95
C THR A 277 -5.80 -13.98 12.43
N VAL A 278 -4.84 -14.50 13.15
CA VAL A 278 -4.59 -14.11 14.53
C VAL A 278 -4.21 -12.61 14.58
N LEU A 279 -4.93 -11.83 15.37
CA LEU A 279 -4.67 -10.42 15.63
C LEU A 279 -3.88 -10.24 16.94
N PRO A 280 -3.32 -9.05 17.22
CA PRO A 280 -2.58 -8.80 18.45
C PRO A 280 -3.40 -9.08 19.73
N PRO A 281 -2.80 -9.43 20.86
CA PRO A 281 -3.50 -9.67 22.14
C PRO A 281 -4.47 -8.56 22.54
N ALA A 282 -4.12 -7.31 22.21
CA ALA A 282 -4.93 -6.12 22.48
C ALA A 282 -6.32 -6.16 21.80
N PHE A 283 -6.44 -6.80 20.62
CA PHE A 283 -7.72 -6.99 19.94
C PHE A 283 -8.68 -7.83 20.80
N TYR A 284 -8.24 -8.98 21.27
CA TYR A 284 -9.07 -9.89 22.07
C TYR A 284 -9.37 -9.32 23.44
N GLN A 285 -8.41 -8.61 24.06
CA GLN A 285 -8.63 -7.87 25.30
C GLN A 285 -9.71 -6.81 25.15
N ALA A 286 -9.66 -6.04 24.06
CA ALA A 286 -10.65 -5.01 23.76
C ALA A 286 -12.03 -5.62 23.43
N LEU A 287 -12.08 -6.71 22.64
CA LEU A 287 -13.32 -7.40 22.33
C LEU A 287 -14.01 -7.90 23.60
N LYS A 288 -13.25 -8.53 24.51
CA LYS A 288 -13.77 -8.98 25.80
C LYS A 288 -14.30 -7.81 26.61
N ALA A 289 -13.50 -6.75 26.78
CA ALA A 289 -13.89 -5.59 27.57
C ALA A 289 -15.13 -4.88 27.01
N TYR A 290 -15.21 -4.72 25.68
CA TYR A 290 -16.38 -4.19 25.00
C TYR A 290 -17.62 -5.04 25.30
N ASN A 291 -17.55 -6.34 25.04
CA ASN A 291 -18.68 -7.25 25.19
C ASN A 291 -19.18 -7.38 26.64
N GLU A 292 -18.27 -7.24 27.62
CA GLU A 292 -18.62 -7.20 29.04
C GLU A 292 -19.26 -5.86 29.46
N SER A 293 -19.14 -4.81 28.67
CA SER A 293 -19.65 -3.47 28.95
C SER A 293 -20.98 -3.12 28.26
N VAL A 294 -21.45 -3.96 27.33
CA VAL A 294 -22.64 -3.67 26.50
C VAL A 294 -23.71 -4.76 26.64
N ALA A 295 -24.98 -4.40 26.39
CA ALA A 295 -26.09 -5.36 26.39
C ALA A 295 -26.13 -6.24 25.13
N LEU A 296 -25.65 -5.75 24.01
CA LEU A 296 -25.60 -6.47 22.72
C LEU A 296 -24.12 -6.67 22.33
N PRO A 297 -23.58 -7.88 22.53
CA PRO A 297 -22.17 -8.14 22.24
C PRO A 297 -21.90 -8.20 20.74
N LEU A 298 -20.66 -7.94 20.35
CA LEU A 298 -20.12 -8.25 19.04
C LEU A 298 -19.56 -9.68 19.06
N TYR A 299 -20.06 -10.51 18.17
CA TYR A 299 -19.58 -11.88 17.99
C TYR A 299 -18.37 -11.90 17.05
N LEU A 300 -17.54 -12.93 17.16
CA LEU A 300 -16.35 -13.10 16.36
C LEU A 300 -16.48 -14.34 15.48
N VAL A 301 -16.28 -14.18 14.18
CA VAL A 301 -15.90 -15.27 13.28
C VAL A 301 -14.38 -15.22 13.16
N GLN A 302 -13.70 -16.23 13.70
CA GLN A 302 -12.24 -16.32 13.62
C GLN A 302 -11.82 -17.27 12.53
N GLU A 303 -10.93 -16.82 11.68
CA GLU A 303 -10.40 -17.59 10.58
C GLU A 303 -8.95 -17.98 10.80
N VAL A 304 -8.50 -19.04 10.15
CA VAL A 304 -7.11 -19.46 10.03
C VAL A 304 -6.76 -19.71 8.57
N TRP A 305 -5.72 -19.04 8.08
CA TRP A 305 -5.35 -19.08 6.67
C TRP A 305 -4.37 -20.20 6.32
N ILE A 306 -4.61 -20.85 5.19
CA ILE A 306 -3.63 -21.68 4.50
C ILE A 306 -2.51 -20.74 4.00
N PRO A 307 -1.22 -21.08 4.18
CA PRO A 307 -0.11 -20.28 3.66
C PRO A 307 -0.26 -19.93 2.18
N ASP A 308 0.12 -18.71 1.81
CA ASP A 308 -0.06 -18.17 0.45
C ASP A 308 0.73 -18.92 -0.61
N ASP A 309 1.87 -19.50 -0.24
CA ASP A 309 2.77 -20.27 -1.09
C ASP A 309 2.43 -21.78 -1.17
N ALA A 310 1.32 -22.19 -0.56
CA ALA A 310 0.87 -23.58 -0.62
C ALA A 310 0.53 -23.99 -2.06
N GLU A 311 1.17 -25.04 -2.58
CA GLU A 311 0.83 -25.65 -3.86
C GLU A 311 0.09 -26.98 -3.71
N ASP A 312 0.45 -27.80 -2.73
CA ASP A 312 -0.20 -29.05 -2.38
C ASP A 312 -0.54 -29.04 -0.88
N LEU A 313 -1.82 -29.20 -0.55
CA LEU A 313 -2.29 -29.17 0.83
C LEU A 313 -1.79 -30.34 1.70
N TYR A 314 -1.29 -31.42 1.09
CA TYR A 314 -0.68 -32.55 1.80
C TYR A 314 0.83 -32.42 1.96
N GLU A 315 1.44 -31.32 1.51
CA GLU A 315 2.85 -31.10 1.78
C GLU A 315 3.09 -31.04 3.30
N SER A 316 4.04 -31.86 3.78
CA SER A 316 4.22 -32.08 5.21
C SER A 316 4.62 -30.84 6.00
N ALA A 317 5.36 -29.91 5.40
CA ALA A 317 5.76 -28.67 6.05
C ALA A 317 4.58 -27.72 6.19
N MET A 318 3.87 -27.48 5.10
CA MET A 318 2.67 -26.65 5.05
C MET A 318 1.57 -27.17 5.97
N GLU A 319 1.27 -28.48 5.92
CA GLU A 319 0.25 -29.07 6.80
C GLU A 319 0.62 -28.93 8.29
N ARG A 320 1.89 -29.13 8.67
CA ARG A 320 2.32 -28.93 10.06
C ARG A 320 2.10 -27.48 10.49
N GLU A 321 2.49 -26.54 9.65
CA GLU A 321 2.31 -25.12 9.91
C GLU A 321 0.83 -24.77 10.10
N PHE A 322 -0.02 -25.15 9.18
CA PHE A 322 -1.46 -24.90 9.24
C PHE A 322 -2.12 -25.54 10.48
N ARG A 323 -1.75 -26.77 10.81
CA ARG A 323 -2.21 -27.42 12.05
C ARG A 323 -1.82 -26.65 13.29
N GLN A 324 -0.58 -26.20 13.35
CA GLN A 324 -0.07 -25.41 14.47
C GLN A 324 -0.84 -24.09 14.60
N GLU A 325 -1.05 -23.36 13.50
CA GLU A 325 -1.84 -22.13 13.49
C GLU A 325 -3.28 -22.38 14.00
N THR A 326 -3.91 -23.44 13.51
CA THR A 326 -5.26 -23.82 13.94
C THR A 326 -5.34 -24.05 15.44
N LEU A 327 -4.40 -24.80 16.00
CA LEU A 327 -4.37 -25.09 17.44
C LEU A 327 -4.05 -23.84 18.26
N SER A 328 -3.09 -23.05 17.81
CA SER A 328 -2.71 -21.79 18.46
C SER A 328 -3.86 -20.79 18.46
N MET A 329 -4.61 -20.71 17.35
CA MET A 329 -5.83 -19.91 17.24
C MET A 329 -6.87 -20.34 18.28
N ILE A 330 -7.11 -21.62 18.48
CA ILE A 330 -8.06 -22.11 19.50
C ILE A 330 -7.57 -21.75 20.89
N ASP A 331 -6.29 -21.98 21.18
CA ASP A 331 -5.71 -21.67 22.50
C ASP A 331 -5.82 -20.17 22.84
N LEU A 332 -5.56 -19.29 21.87
CA LEU A 332 -5.67 -17.85 22.11
C LEU A 332 -7.12 -17.39 22.35
N LEU A 333 -8.11 -18.00 21.69
CA LEU A 333 -9.52 -17.66 21.89
C LEU A 333 -10.01 -18.00 23.31
N HIS A 334 -9.36 -19.00 23.92
CA HIS A 334 -9.57 -19.37 25.34
C HIS A 334 -8.62 -18.66 26.31
N GLY A 335 -7.81 -17.68 25.83
CA GLY A 335 -6.88 -16.94 26.67
C GLY A 335 -5.71 -17.76 27.22
N GLN A 336 -5.28 -18.79 26.51
CA GLN A 336 -4.28 -19.76 26.96
C GLN A 336 -3.09 -19.91 26.00
N ALA A 337 -2.77 -18.86 25.21
CA ALA A 337 -1.68 -18.92 24.26
C ALA A 337 -0.54 -17.95 24.62
N ASP A 338 0.70 -18.42 24.44
CA ASP A 338 1.91 -17.60 24.38
C ASP A 338 2.54 -17.86 23.01
N LEU A 339 2.28 -16.95 22.07
CA LEU A 339 2.75 -17.07 20.70
C LEU A 339 4.08 -16.36 20.55
N PRO A 340 5.16 -17.09 20.21
CA PRO A 340 6.45 -16.49 19.95
C PRO A 340 6.39 -15.66 18.66
N TYR A 341 7.33 -14.73 18.54
CA TYR A 341 7.47 -13.93 17.34
C TYR A 341 7.77 -14.82 16.12
N ARG A 342 7.03 -14.56 15.02
CA ARG A 342 7.23 -15.17 13.70
C ARG A 342 6.95 -14.12 12.62
N LYS A 343 7.83 -14.01 11.63
CA LYS A 343 7.67 -13.04 10.55
C LYS A 343 6.31 -13.20 9.86
N GLY A 344 5.62 -12.10 9.64
CA GLY A 344 4.31 -12.09 9.00
C GLY A 344 3.15 -12.49 9.91
N HIS A 345 3.40 -12.80 11.19
CA HIS A 345 2.38 -13.24 12.15
C HIS A 345 2.32 -12.35 13.38
N ASN A 346 1.13 -12.24 13.94
CA ASN A 346 0.97 -11.61 15.25
C ASN A 346 1.43 -12.54 16.36
N TYR A 347 1.96 -11.99 17.45
CA TYR A 347 2.58 -12.70 18.55
C TYR A 347 2.27 -12.05 19.90
N GLY A 348 2.56 -12.74 20.99
CA GLY A 348 2.43 -12.24 22.37
C GLY A 348 1.66 -13.18 23.27
N ILE A 349 1.36 -12.73 24.48
CA ILE A 349 0.65 -13.51 25.50
C ILE A 349 -0.84 -13.17 25.45
N TYR A 350 -1.65 -14.16 25.13
CA TYR A 350 -3.10 -14.04 25.03
C TYR A 350 -3.74 -14.56 26.30
N THR A 351 -4.29 -13.65 27.10
CA THR A 351 -4.93 -13.97 28.39
C THR A 351 -6.42 -13.66 28.42
N ALA A 352 -6.96 -13.05 27.39
CA ALA A 352 -8.37 -12.71 27.30
C ALA A 352 -9.16 -13.91 26.75
N ASP A 353 -9.89 -14.61 27.60
CA ASP A 353 -10.84 -15.61 27.15
C ASP A 353 -12.04 -14.91 26.49
N VAL A 354 -12.18 -15.07 25.16
CA VAL A 354 -13.28 -14.56 24.34
C VAL A 354 -14.16 -15.69 23.80
N SER A 355 -13.89 -16.93 24.17
CA SER A 355 -14.51 -18.14 23.61
C SER A 355 -16.03 -18.09 23.57
N ARG A 356 -16.66 -17.53 24.60
CA ARG A 356 -18.13 -17.36 24.65
C ARG A 356 -18.73 -16.40 23.61
N TYR A 357 -17.87 -15.56 22.99
CA TYR A 357 -18.27 -14.58 21.99
C TYR A 357 -17.88 -15.01 20.56
N VAL A 358 -17.18 -16.14 20.43
CA VAL A 358 -16.78 -16.64 19.11
C VAL A 358 -17.94 -17.44 18.50
N LEU A 359 -18.57 -16.83 17.50
CA LEU A 359 -19.69 -17.41 16.75
C LEU A 359 -19.29 -18.68 16.01
N ALA A 360 -18.14 -18.62 15.32
CA ALA A 360 -17.70 -19.71 14.46
C ALA A 360 -16.18 -19.69 14.21
N LEU A 361 -15.63 -20.83 13.80
CA LEU A 361 -14.30 -20.93 13.20
C LEU A 361 -14.43 -21.16 11.69
N ALA A 362 -13.63 -20.41 10.92
CA ALA A 362 -13.52 -20.59 9.48
C ALA A 362 -12.13 -21.16 9.15
N ILE A 363 -12.09 -22.28 8.46
CA ILE A 363 -10.88 -23.06 8.18
C ILE A 363 -10.47 -22.86 6.72
N GLY A 364 -9.27 -22.34 6.53
CA GLY A 364 -8.74 -22.08 5.19
C GLY A 364 -8.93 -20.61 4.76
N ARG A 365 -8.83 -20.41 3.47
CA ARG A 365 -9.02 -19.12 2.77
C ARG A 365 -9.63 -19.38 1.39
N GLU A 366 -9.81 -18.36 0.57
CA GLU A 366 -10.02 -18.54 -0.86
C GLU A 366 -8.86 -19.35 -1.45
N ILE A 367 -9.11 -20.63 -1.75
CA ILE A 367 -8.10 -21.50 -2.34
C ILE A 367 -8.16 -21.32 -3.86
N ASP A 368 -7.02 -21.11 -4.49
CA ASP A 368 -6.96 -21.06 -5.95
C ASP A 368 -7.39 -22.38 -6.56
N PRO A 369 -8.24 -22.40 -7.60
CA PRO A 369 -8.60 -23.64 -8.33
C PRO A 369 -7.38 -24.45 -8.78
N ARG A 370 -6.29 -23.79 -9.14
CA ARG A 370 -5.01 -24.43 -9.48
C ARG A 370 -4.46 -25.28 -8.32
N VAL A 371 -4.48 -24.76 -7.09
CA VAL A 371 -4.00 -25.47 -5.88
C VAL A 371 -4.89 -26.69 -5.62
N VAL A 372 -6.21 -26.54 -5.76
CA VAL A 372 -7.16 -27.66 -5.63
C VAL A 372 -6.86 -28.75 -6.67
N GLN A 373 -6.62 -28.40 -7.94
CA GLN A 373 -6.28 -29.35 -8.99
C GLN A 373 -4.96 -30.09 -8.69
N ILE A 374 -3.92 -29.36 -8.26
CA ILE A 374 -2.62 -29.95 -7.91
C ILE A 374 -2.78 -30.92 -6.75
N THR A 375 -3.42 -30.48 -5.66
CA THR A 375 -3.69 -31.33 -4.49
C THR A 375 -4.46 -32.61 -4.85
N ASN A 376 -5.52 -32.48 -5.64
CA ASN A 376 -6.34 -33.63 -6.07
C ASN A 376 -5.55 -34.59 -6.96
N ASN A 377 -4.70 -34.06 -7.85
CA ASN A 377 -3.89 -34.87 -8.77
C ASN A 377 -2.75 -35.58 -8.06
N GLN A 378 -2.12 -34.97 -7.09
CA GLN A 378 -1.00 -35.57 -6.35
C GLN A 378 -1.43 -36.59 -5.31
N ASN A 379 -2.67 -36.47 -4.79
CA ASN A 379 -3.19 -37.28 -3.70
C ASN A 379 -4.45 -38.08 -4.08
N PRO A 380 -4.53 -38.77 -5.22
CA PRO A 380 -5.77 -39.31 -5.79
C PRO A 380 -6.44 -40.42 -4.94
N SER A 381 -5.75 -40.99 -3.97
CA SER A 381 -6.29 -42.02 -3.05
C SER A 381 -7.01 -41.39 -1.83
N GLN A 382 -6.82 -40.10 -1.56
CA GLN A 382 -7.39 -39.41 -0.39
C GLN A 382 -8.80 -38.90 -0.70
N THR A 383 -9.76 -39.80 -0.84
CA THR A 383 -11.13 -39.45 -1.26
C THR A 383 -12.18 -39.57 -0.15
N ALA A 384 -11.75 -39.91 1.05
CA ALA A 384 -12.59 -40.01 2.22
C ALA A 384 -11.79 -39.73 3.49
N TYR A 385 -12.44 -39.28 4.53
CA TYR A 385 -11.85 -39.08 5.85
C TYR A 385 -12.85 -39.54 6.94
N GLN A 386 -12.38 -40.36 7.86
CA GLN A 386 -13.16 -40.72 9.05
C GLN A 386 -12.59 -39.99 10.26
N GLY A 387 -13.26 -38.92 10.66
CA GLY A 387 -12.92 -38.15 11.85
C GLY A 387 -13.70 -38.57 13.06
N ARG A 388 -13.52 -37.84 14.16
CA ARG A 388 -14.23 -38.04 15.43
C ARG A 388 -15.43 -37.08 15.59
N ALA A 389 -15.21 -35.84 15.19
CA ALA A 389 -16.20 -34.77 15.17
C ALA A 389 -16.77 -34.57 13.76
N ILE A 390 -15.92 -34.63 12.75
CA ILE A 390 -16.29 -34.40 11.36
C ILE A 390 -15.64 -35.44 10.46
N SER A 391 -16.48 -36.07 9.61
CA SER A 391 -16.04 -37.04 8.59
C SER A 391 -16.36 -36.55 7.19
N LEU A 392 -15.68 -37.12 6.18
CA LEU A 392 -16.02 -37.03 4.76
C LEU A 392 -16.23 -38.45 4.23
N PRO A 393 -17.44 -38.91 4.02
CA PRO A 393 -17.70 -40.25 3.50
C PRO A 393 -17.13 -40.46 2.08
N ARG A 394 -17.18 -39.41 1.24
CA ARG A 394 -16.65 -39.40 -0.12
C ARG A 394 -16.52 -37.96 -0.64
N GLY A 395 -15.39 -37.63 -1.19
CA GLY A 395 -15.13 -36.34 -1.80
C GLY A 395 -13.84 -36.31 -2.60
N SER A 396 -13.32 -35.12 -2.87
CA SER A 396 -12.01 -34.92 -3.46
C SER A 396 -10.91 -34.98 -2.37
N PRO A 397 -9.64 -35.16 -2.76
CA PRO A 397 -8.52 -35.05 -1.82
C PRO A 397 -8.48 -33.74 -1.06
N THR A 398 -8.73 -32.60 -1.72
CA THR A 398 -8.82 -31.29 -1.06
C THR A 398 -9.95 -31.27 -0.01
N GLU A 399 -11.13 -31.82 -0.33
CA GLU A 399 -12.24 -31.91 0.62
C GLU A 399 -11.90 -32.83 1.80
N ALA A 400 -11.15 -33.91 1.57
CA ALA A 400 -10.69 -34.81 2.63
C ALA A 400 -9.69 -34.15 3.57
N TRP A 401 -8.77 -33.33 3.01
CA TRP A 401 -7.85 -32.55 3.80
C TRP A 401 -8.58 -31.49 4.64
N LEU A 402 -9.49 -30.73 4.04
CA LEU A 402 -10.28 -29.71 4.74
C LEU A 402 -11.15 -30.33 5.84
N ALA A 403 -11.81 -31.47 5.58
CA ALA A 403 -12.58 -32.18 6.59
C ALA A 403 -11.69 -32.63 7.76
N ARG A 404 -10.47 -33.07 7.50
CA ARG A 404 -9.48 -33.42 8.52
C ARG A 404 -9.05 -32.23 9.34
N MET A 405 -8.89 -31.04 8.74
CA MET A 405 -8.54 -29.81 9.47
C MET A 405 -9.73 -29.31 10.32
N CYS A 406 -10.95 -29.38 9.79
CA CYS A 406 -12.15 -29.09 10.57
C CYS A 406 -12.31 -30.07 11.76
N ASP A 407 -12.08 -31.36 11.55
CA ASP A 407 -12.10 -32.37 12.62
C ASP A 407 -11.04 -32.11 13.68
N LEU A 408 -9.81 -31.73 13.26
CA LEU A 408 -8.72 -31.34 14.17
C LEU A 408 -9.16 -30.17 15.06
N ALA A 409 -9.72 -29.12 14.48
CA ALA A 409 -10.16 -27.93 15.22
C ALA A 409 -11.26 -28.29 16.23
N ALA A 410 -12.34 -28.96 15.79
CA ALA A 410 -13.45 -29.36 16.62
C ALA A 410 -13.03 -30.29 17.75
N HIS A 411 -12.22 -31.31 17.42
CA HIS A 411 -11.75 -32.30 18.39
C HIS A 411 -10.84 -31.69 19.45
N TYR A 412 -9.87 -30.87 19.03
CA TYR A 412 -8.94 -30.22 19.96
C TYR A 412 -9.65 -29.28 20.93
N GLU A 413 -10.58 -28.45 20.43
CA GLU A 413 -11.31 -27.53 21.29
C GLU A 413 -12.19 -28.28 22.29
N LEU A 414 -12.87 -29.34 21.84
CA LEU A 414 -13.70 -30.13 22.69
C LEU A 414 -12.91 -30.89 23.76
N GLU A 415 -11.76 -31.50 23.38
CA GLU A 415 -10.94 -32.29 24.32
C GLU A 415 -10.26 -31.41 25.36
N LYS A 416 -9.75 -30.25 24.93
CA LYS A 416 -8.96 -29.38 25.81
C LYS A 416 -9.80 -28.39 26.61
N TYR A 417 -10.84 -27.85 26.00
CA TYR A 417 -11.63 -26.76 26.58
C TYR A 417 -13.10 -27.12 26.87
N ASN A 418 -13.52 -28.32 26.53
CA ASN A 418 -14.90 -28.75 26.69
C ASN A 418 -15.92 -27.81 26.03
N SER A 419 -15.57 -27.27 24.87
CA SER A 419 -16.35 -26.28 24.10
C SER A 419 -16.45 -26.69 22.65
N GLU A 420 -17.54 -26.32 21.99
CA GLU A 420 -17.73 -26.48 20.56
C GLU A 420 -18.51 -25.28 19.98
N ARG A 421 -18.31 -25.03 18.71
CA ARG A 421 -18.97 -23.97 17.95
C ARG A 421 -19.13 -24.33 16.49
N PRO A 422 -19.99 -23.62 15.73
CA PRO A 422 -20.12 -23.82 14.28
C PRO A 422 -18.80 -23.72 13.56
N LEU A 423 -18.62 -24.60 12.55
CA LEU A 423 -17.41 -24.65 11.72
C LEU A 423 -17.77 -24.48 10.25
N THR A 424 -16.88 -23.86 9.52
CA THR A 424 -16.95 -23.72 8.07
C THR A 424 -15.58 -23.82 7.42
N ILE A 425 -15.58 -23.98 6.10
CA ILE A 425 -14.45 -23.70 5.23
C ILE A 425 -14.72 -22.42 4.48
N VAL A 426 -13.68 -21.67 4.16
CA VAL A 426 -13.82 -20.48 3.31
C VAL A 426 -13.95 -20.92 1.86
N ASN A 427 -14.94 -20.36 1.17
CA ASN A 427 -15.19 -20.66 -0.23
C ASN A 427 -15.52 -19.38 -1.02
N TRP A 428 -15.48 -19.49 -2.34
CA TRP A 428 -15.73 -18.41 -3.27
C TRP A 428 -16.27 -18.95 -4.61
N PRO A 429 -16.84 -18.10 -5.49
CA PRO A 429 -17.51 -18.57 -6.70
C PRO A 429 -16.71 -19.49 -7.63
N PRO A 430 -15.37 -19.32 -7.84
CA PRO A 430 -14.60 -20.25 -8.67
C PRO A 430 -14.55 -21.70 -8.20
N LEU A 431 -14.82 -21.93 -6.91
CA LEU A 431 -14.84 -23.27 -6.31
C LEU A 431 -16.24 -23.69 -5.87
N ASP A 432 -17.27 -22.97 -6.27
CA ASP A 432 -18.61 -23.35 -5.90
C ASP A 432 -19.02 -24.71 -6.55
N ARG A 433 -20.18 -25.22 -6.17
CA ARG A 433 -20.70 -26.50 -6.67
C ARG A 433 -21.58 -26.36 -7.93
N LEU A 434 -21.75 -25.12 -8.43
CA LEU A 434 -22.55 -24.84 -9.61
C LEU A 434 -21.75 -25.13 -10.88
N VAL A 435 -22.41 -25.08 -12.02
CA VAL A 435 -21.79 -25.15 -13.33
C VAL A 435 -22.35 -24.01 -14.17
N HIS A 436 -21.49 -23.18 -14.73
CA HIS A 436 -21.88 -21.99 -15.47
C HIS A 436 -21.65 -22.18 -16.97
N PRO A 437 -22.73 -22.28 -17.78
CA PRO A 437 -22.62 -22.53 -19.24
C PRO A 437 -21.79 -21.48 -19.98
N THR A 438 -21.72 -20.25 -19.47
CA THR A 438 -20.93 -19.19 -20.12
C THR A 438 -19.48 -19.16 -19.70
N GLU A 439 -19.12 -19.83 -18.61
CA GLU A 439 -17.72 -19.92 -18.20
C GLU A 439 -16.99 -20.94 -19.05
N ALA A 440 -15.85 -20.53 -19.62
CA ALA A 440 -14.95 -21.40 -20.32
C ALA A 440 -13.59 -21.40 -19.62
N THR A 441 -13.01 -22.57 -19.45
CA THR A 441 -11.63 -22.70 -18.99
C THR A 441 -10.68 -22.10 -20.03
N TYR A 442 -9.51 -21.68 -19.62
CA TYR A 442 -8.47 -21.17 -20.51
C TYR A 442 -8.15 -22.15 -21.66
N ARG A 443 -8.21 -23.46 -21.40
CA ARG A 443 -8.04 -24.50 -22.42
C ARG A 443 -9.17 -24.45 -23.47
N GLU A 444 -10.41 -24.38 -23.03
CA GLU A 444 -11.59 -24.28 -23.91
C GLU A 444 -11.55 -22.98 -24.72
N GLU A 445 -11.17 -21.86 -24.12
CA GLU A 445 -10.98 -20.58 -24.83
C GLU A 445 -9.92 -20.69 -25.94
N ILE A 446 -8.75 -21.23 -25.64
CA ILE A 446 -7.68 -21.45 -26.63
C ILE A 446 -8.16 -22.32 -27.81
N GLU A 447 -8.92 -23.37 -27.52
CA GLU A 447 -9.48 -24.23 -28.57
C GLU A 447 -10.51 -23.47 -29.43
N MET A 448 -11.36 -22.66 -28.85
CA MET A 448 -12.32 -21.83 -29.57
C MET A 448 -11.62 -20.77 -30.43
N ARG A 449 -10.65 -20.07 -29.88
CA ARG A 449 -9.85 -19.06 -30.60
C ARG A 449 -9.12 -19.68 -31.80
N LYS A 450 -8.55 -20.87 -31.65
CA LYS A 450 -7.94 -21.62 -32.78
C LYS A 450 -8.97 -21.98 -33.84
N LYS A 451 -10.19 -22.41 -33.45
CA LYS A 451 -11.28 -22.67 -34.38
C LYS A 451 -11.73 -21.43 -35.15
N LEU A 452 -11.59 -20.24 -34.56
CA LEU A 452 -11.87 -18.95 -35.19
C LEU A 452 -10.73 -18.46 -36.09
N GLY A 453 -9.63 -19.22 -36.22
CA GLY A 453 -8.50 -18.90 -37.08
C GLY A 453 -7.43 -18.03 -36.42
N GLU A 454 -7.46 -17.87 -35.11
CA GLU A 454 -6.40 -17.15 -34.39
C GLU A 454 -5.11 -17.98 -34.34
N SER A 455 -3.98 -17.29 -34.55
CA SER A 455 -2.66 -17.91 -34.44
C SER A 455 -2.17 -17.79 -33.01
N ILE A 456 -2.34 -18.85 -32.24
CA ILE A 456 -2.04 -18.87 -30.80
C ILE A 456 -0.80 -19.69 -30.54
N SER A 457 0.23 -19.06 -29.97
CA SER A 457 1.49 -19.68 -29.54
C SER A 457 1.54 -19.97 -28.04
N GLU A 458 0.50 -19.60 -27.29
CA GLU A 458 0.47 -19.76 -25.85
C GLU A 458 0.43 -21.23 -25.44
N VAL A 459 1.20 -21.58 -24.42
CA VAL A 459 1.19 -22.91 -23.81
C VAL A 459 0.09 -22.96 -22.78
N VAL A 460 -0.87 -23.87 -22.96
CA VAL A 460 -1.92 -24.10 -21.97
C VAL A 460 -1.32 -24.79 -20.74
N PRO A 461 -1.39 -24.20 -19.55
CA PRO A 461 -0.92 -24.85 -18.33
C PRO A 461 -1.67 -26.16 -18.05
N GLN A 462 -1.02 -27.09 -17.36
CA GLN A 462 -1.67 -28.32 -16.93
C GLN A 462 -2.78 -28.04 -15.92
N PHE A 463 -2.55 -27.12 -14.99
CA PHE A 463 -3.48 -26.67 -13.97
C PHE A 463 -3.72 -25.18 -14.15
N MET A 464 -4.96 -24.75 -13.97
CA MET A 464 -5.41 -23.40 -14.28
C MET A 464 -6.19 -22.82 -13.11
N ASN A 465 -6.11 -21.52 -12.96
CA ASN A 465 -6.87 -20.78 -11.94
C ASN A 465 -8.22 -20.29 -12.50
N ASP A 466 -8.98 -21.21 -13.08
CA ASP A 466 -10.27 -20.94 -13.74
C ASP A 466 -11.44 -21.41 -12.87
N ALA A 467 -12.57 -20.75 -13.01
CA ALA A 467 -13.84 -21.23 -12.48
C ALA A 467 -14.31 -22.53 -13.17
N ASP A 468 -15.20 -23.26 -12.58
CA ASP A 468 -15.81 -24.52 -13.11
C ASP A 468 -14.81 -25.66 -13.43
N VAL A 469 -13.54 -25.58 -13.08
CA VAL A 469 -12.56 -26.69 -13.28
C VAL A 469 -12.58 -27.68 -12.13
N VAL A 470 -12.80 -27.21 -10.92
CA VAL A 470 -12.90 -27.98 -9.67
C VAL A 470 -13.89 -27.33 -8.73
N SER A 471 -14.37 -28.08 -7.76
CA SER A 471 -15.27 -27.55 -6.72
C SER A 471 -14.89 -28.06 -5.34
N VAL A 472 -15.25 -27.31 -4.31
CA VAL A 472 -15.12 -27.66 -2.90
C VAL A 472 -16.46 -27.44 -2.22
N ASP A 473 -17.03 -28.50 -1.60
CA ASP A 473 -18.39 -28.47 -1.08
C ASP A 473 -18.45 -28.97 0.37
N ILE A 474 -18.60 -28.03 1.30
CA ILE A 474 -18.74 -28.36 2.73
C ILE A 474 -19.98 -29.23 3.04
N LYS A 475 -21.01 -29.21 2.18
CA LYS A 475 -22.22 -30.02 2.39
C LYS A 475 -21.97 -31.52 2.31
N LYS A 476 -20.82 -31.94 1.75
CA LYS A 476 -20.34 -33.32 1.76
C LYS A 476 -19.76 -33.74 3.12
N PHE A 477 -19.43 -32.79 3.98
CA PHE A 477 -18.88 -33.06 5.30
C PHE A 477 -20.02 -33.51 6.22
N LYS A 478 -19.72 -34.53 7.01
CA LYS A 478 -20.71 -35.12 7.92
C LYS A 478 -20.30 -34.86 9.37
N PRO A 479 -21.05 -34.02 10.10
CA PRO A 479 -20.92 -33.98 11.55
C PRO A 479 -21.18 -35.37 12.15
N GLU A 480 -20.32 -35.85 13.03
CA GLU A 480 -20.54 -37.07 13.80
C GLU A 480 -21.49 -36.77 14.98
N ALA A 481 -22.08 -37.82 15.54
CA ALA A 481 -23.16 -37.66 16.52
C ALA A 481 -22.77 -36.82 17.76
N GLU A 482 -21.50 -36.74 18.05
CA GLU A 482 -20.98 -36.02 19.22
C GLU A 482 -20.64 -34.57 18.96
N PHE A 483 -20.63 -34.12 17.68
CA PHE A 483 -20.46 -32.72 17.30
C PHE A 483 -21.83 -32.12 16.95
N THR A 484 -22.30 -31.22 17.80
CA THR A 484 -23.70 -30.71 17.75
C THR A 484 -23.79 -29.22 17.40
N ALA A 485 -22.67 -28.48 17.41
CA ALA A 485 -22.64 -27.06 17.02
C ALA A 485 -22.95 -26.84 15.52
N GLY A 486 -22.61 -27.80 14.70
CA GLY A 486 -22.98 -27.87 13.28
C GLY A 486 -22.04 -27.20 12.32
N LEU A 487 -22.33 -27.36 11.03
CA LEU A 487 -21.60 -26.82 9.91
C LEU A 487 -22.43 -25.79 9.16
N PHE A 488 -21.76 -24.84 8.47
CA PHE A 488 -22.40 -23.88 7.58
C PHE A 488 -21.49 -23.60 6.37
N ALA A 489 -22.05 -23.03 5.30
CA ALA A 489 -21.29 -22.58 4.15
C ALA A 489 -20.97 -21.11 4.27
N LEU A 490 -19.75 -20.72 3.94
CA LEU A 490 -19.28 -19.34 3.91
C LEU A 490 -18.69 -19.06 2.54
N TYR A 491 -19.21 -18.00 1.90
CA TYR A 491 -18.78 -17.61 0.57
C TYR A 491 -18.41 -16.12 0.52
N HIS A 492 -17.34 -15.79 -0.19
CA HIS A 492 -17.04 -14.42 -0.60
C HIS A 492 -17.70 -14.18 -1.95
N ILE A 493 -18.58 -13.21 -2.04
CA ILE A 493 -19.39 -13.01 -3.26
C ILE A 493 -19.35 -11.53 -3.64
N TYR A 494 -18.60 -11.23 -4.70
CA TYR A 494 -18.53 -9.90 -5.28
C TYR A 494 -19.33 -9.82 -6.59
N GLN A 495 -19.90 -8.65 -6.87
CA GLN A 495 -20.78 -8.42 -8.03
C GLN A 495 -20.04 -8.29 -9.35
N HIS A 496 -18.74 -8.08 -9.32
CA HIS A 496 -17.94 -7.80 -10.51
C HIS A 496 -17.09 -8.99 -10.97
N TRP A 497 -16.94 -10.04 -10.18
CA TRP A 497 -16.09 -11.20 -10.48
C TRP A 497 -16.61 -12.47 -9.80
N PRO A 498 -16.48 -13.69 -10.40
CA PRO A 498 -15.93 -14.00 -11.75
C PRO A 498 -16.83 -13.56 -12.92
N ASP A 499 -16.27 -13.65 -14.13
CA ASP A 499 -16.93 -13.15 -15.34
C ASP A 499 -18.28 -13.82 -15.65
N PHE A 500 -18.52 -15.05 -15.22
CA PHE A 500 -19.84 -15.68 -15.41
C PHE A 500 -20.95 -14.90 -14.69
N LEU A 501 -20.68 -14.20 -13.60
CA LEU A 501 -21.66 -13.30 -12.97
C LEU A 501 -22.12 -12.21 -13.92
N LEU A 502 -21.25 -11.79 -14.85
CA LEU A 502 -21.51 -10.74 -15.84
C LEU A 502 -22.16 -11.28 -17.10
N THR A 503 -21.91 -12.56 -17.41
CA THR A 503 -22.21 -13.13 -18.72
C THR A 503 -23.38 -14.11 -18.71
N GLU A 504 -23.71 -14.76 -17.56
CA GLU A 504 -24.82 -15.71 -17.47
C GLU A 504 -26.17 -15.04 -17.79
N PRO A 505 -26.96 -15.59 -18.77
CA PRO A 505 -28.26 -15.03 -19.12
C PRO A 505 -29.27 -15.10 -17.99
N SER A 506 -29.30 -16.19 -17.23
CA SER A 506 -30.22 -16.38 -16.11
C SER A 506 -30.07 -15.31 -15.03
N TYR A 507 -28.82 -14.81 -14.83
CA TYR A 507 -28.58 -13.73 -13.88
C TYR A 507 -29.03 -12.37 -14.42
N ALA A 508 -29.00 -12.18 -15.74
CA ALA A 508 -29.49 -10.95 -16.38
C ALA A 508 -31.03 -10.76 -16.23
N GLU A 509 -31.77 -11.85 -16.05
CA GLU A 509 -33.21 -11.84 -15.88
C GLU A 509 -33.63 -11.54 -14.41
N ALA A 510 -32.70 -11.65 -13.46
CA ALA A 510 -32.99 -11.40 -12.06
C ALA A 510 -33.25 -9.91 -11.78
N GLN A 511 -34.25 -9.64 -10.95
CA GLN A 511 -34.66 -8.29 -10.58
C GLN A 511 -35.02 -8.22 -9.09
N ASP A 512 -34.77 -7.08 -8.49
CA ASP A 512 -35.32 -6.65 -7.20
C ASP A 512 -36.22 -5.41 -7.36
N ALA A 513 -36.57 -4.75 -6.27
CA ALA A 513 -37.44 -3.57 -6.30
C ALA A 513 -36.80 -2.35 -7.02
N GLU A 514 -35.47 -2.34 -7.13
CA GLU A 514 -34.72 -1.25 -7.76
C GLU A 514 -34.37 -1.54 -9.24
N GLY A 515 -34.72 -2.72 -9.76
CA GLY A 515 -34.53 -3.10 -11.15
C GLY A 515 -33.62 -4.31 -11.38
N PRO A 516 -33.03 -4.46 -12.56
CA PRO A 516 -32.17 -5.59 -12.88
C PRO A 516 -31.03 -5.79 -11.89
N ASN A 517 -30.74 -7.06 -11.53
CA ASN A 517 -29.76 -7.38 -10.49
C ASN A 517 -29.12 -8.75 -10.71
N ARG A 518 -27.99 -8.79 -11.42
CA ARG A 518 -27.23 -10.01 -11.70
C ARG A 518 -26.69 -10.67 -10.45
N TYR A 519 -26.25 -9.86 -9.47
CA TYR A 519 -25.77 -10.33 -8.18
C TYR A 519 -26.85 -11.16 -7.45
N LEU A 520 -28.09 -10.67 -7.43
CA LEU A 520 -29.24 -11.38 -6.88
C LEU A 520 -29.51 -12.70 -7.62
N GLY A 521 -29.27 -12.73 -8.94
CA GLY A 521 -29.38 -13.94 -9.74
C GLY A 521 -28.49 -15.07 -9.21
N TYR A 522 -27.22 -14.76 -9.00
CA TYR A 522 -26.25 -15.70 -8.44
C TYR A 522 -26.59 -16.09 -6.99
N LEU A 523 -26.93 -15.10 -6.14
CA LEU A 523 -27.34 -15.39 -4.75
C LEU A 523 -28.48 -16.41 -4.69
N ARG A 524 -29.50 -16.27 -5.53
CA ARG A 524 -30.64 -17.20 -5.60
C ARG A 524 -30.23 -18.60 -6.03
N GLU A 525 -29.34 -18.69 -7.03
CA GLU A 525 -28.87 -19.99 -7.53
C GLU A 525 -28.02 -20.71 -6.49
N LEU A 526 -27.07 -20.01 -5.88
CA LEU A 526 -26.24 -20.59 -4.83
C LEU A 526 -27.05 -21.01 -3.61
N LYS A 527 -28.01 -20.19 -3.14
CA LYS A 527 -28.88 -20.55 -2.02
C LYS A 527 -29.72 -21.78 -2.32
N LYS A 528 -30.22 -21.93 -3.53
CA LYS A 528 -30.97 -23.12 -3.97
C LYS A 528 -30.12 -24.39 -3.90
N ALA A 529 -28.81 -24.29 -4.03
CA ALA A 529 -27.89 -25.42 -3.90
C ALA A 529 -27.65 -25.82 -2.43
N TYR A 530 -28.01 -24.97 -1.47
CA TYR A 530 -27.84 -25.15 -0.03
C TYR A 530 -29.21 -25.12 0.75
N PRO A 531 -30.18 -25.94 0.40
CA PRO A 531 -31.45 -26.02 1.18
C PRO A 531 -31.17 -26.61 2.57
N ASP A 532 -31.88 -26.07 3.59
CA ASP A 532 -31.76 -26.49 4.99
C ASP A 532 -30.32 -26.51 5.52
N PHE A 533 -29.51 -25.55 5.06
CA PHE A 533 -28.10 -25.40 5.43
C PHE A 533 -27.75 -23.91 5.52
N PRO A 534 -27.20 -23.43 6.65
CA PRO A 534 -26.90 -22.03 6.78
C PRO A 534 -25.85 -21.61 5.75
N LEU A 535 -26.11 -20.53 5.08
CA LEU A 535 -25.23 -19.94 4.09
C LEU A 535 -24.95 -18.49 4.48
N LEU A 536 -23.69 -18.16 4.76
CA LEU A 536 -23.23 -16.84 5.16
C LEU A 536 -22.42 -16.21 4.00
N VAL A 537 -22.75 -14.98 3.64
CA VAL A 537 -21.87 -14.21 2.78
C VAL A 537 -20.73 -13.67 3.63
N GLY A 538 -19.57 -14.32 3.56
CA GLY A 538 -18.38 -13.98 4.35
C GLY A 538 -17.77 -12.65 3.93
N GLU A 539 -17.89 -12.32 2.64
CA GLU A 539 -17.51 -11.02 2.08
C GLU A 539 -18.46 -10.58 0.99
N TYR A 540 -18.84 -9.32 1.04
CA TYR A 540 -19.42 -8.53 -0.05
C TYR A 540 -19.03 -7.07 0.16
N GLY A 541 -18.72 -6.37 -0.92
CA GLY A 541 -18.18 -5.01 -0.79
C GLY A 541 -18.08 -4.29 -2.13
N LEU A 542 -17.81 -3.00 -2.03
CA LEU A 542 -17.65 -2.11 -3.18
C LEU A 542 -16.56 -1.09 -2.87
N SER A 543 -15.64 -0.93 -3.79
CA SER A 543 -14.53 0.01 -3.64
C SER A 543 -14.90 1.41 -4.09
N THR A 544 -14.46 2.41 -3.33
CA THR A 544 -14.61 3.85 -3.65
C THR A 544 -13.41 4.44 -4.37
N SER A 545 -12.51 3.60 -4.90
CA SER A 545 -11.38 4.09 -5.69
C SER A 545 -11.85 4.92 -6.89
N MET A 546 -11.01 5.88 -7.32
CA MET A 546 -11.32 6.77 -8.44
C MET A 546 -11.24 6.07 -9.81
N ALA A 547 -10.66 4.88 -9.88
CA ALA A 547 -10.60 4.08 -11.09
C ALA A 547 -11.19 2.69 -10.87
N ALA A 548 -11.69 2.09 -11.97
CA ALA A 548 -12.15 0.71 -11.97
C ALA A 548 -11.07 -0.21 -12.55
N ALA A 549 -10.87 -1.37 -11.91
CA ALA A 549 -10.00 -2.43 -12.41
C ALA A 549 -10.78 -3.50 -13.18
N HIS A 550 -12.07 -3.69 -12.89
CA HIS A 550 -12.95 -4.61 -13.59
C HIS A 550 -14.34 -4.01 -13.77
N LEU A 551 -14.87 -4.03 -14.99
CA LEU A 551 -16.15 -3.43 -15.31
C LEU A 551 -17.29 -4.44 -15.23
N GLN A 552 -18.45 -3.96 -14.79
CA GLN A 552 -19.67 -4.73 -14.66
C GLN A 552 -20.78 -4.03 -15.44
N PRO A 553 -21.67 -4.76 -16.17
CA PRO A 553 -22.65 -4.18 -17.07
C PRO A 553 -23.64 -3.17 -16.44
N GLN A 554 -23.87 -3.26 -15.13
CA GLN A 554 -24.75 -2.36 -14.40
C GLN A 554 -24.00 -1.17 -13.78
N GLY A 555 -22.68 -1.07 -14.00
CA GLY A 555 -21.80 -0.06 -13.42
C GLY A 555 -21.35 -0.35 -11.97
N TRP A 556 -21.61 -1.56 -11.46
CA TRP A 556 -21.18 -1.98 -10.12
C TRP A 556 -19.78 -2.59 -10.18
N ASN A 557 -18.84 -1.80 -10.66
CA ASN A 557 -17.51 -2.20 -11.01
C ASN A 557 -16.64 -2.53 -9.77
N ASN A 558 -15.50 -3.12 -9.99
CA ASN A 558 -14.43 -3.14 -9.01
C ASN A 558 -13.72 -1.77 -9.04
N GLY A 559 -14.18 -0.85 -8.18
CA GLY A 559 -13.73 0.54 -8.16
C GLY A 559 -14.52 1.47 -9.09
N GLY A 560 -14.12 2.73 -9.13
CA GLY A 560 -14.80 3.77 -9.91
C GLY A 560 -16.14 4.21 -9.33
N LEU A 561 -16.41 3.94 -8.05
CA LEU A 561 -17.65 4.28 -7.37
C LEU A 561 -17.43 5.38 -6.33
N THR A 562 -18.31 6.37 -6.32
CA THR A 562 -18.32 7.38 -5.26
C THR A 562 -18.78 6.80 -3.92
N GLU A 563 -18.46 7.47 -2.81
CA GLU A 563 -18.94 7.07 -1.48
C GLU A 563 -20.46 6.96 -1.42
N GLN A 564 -21.21 7.78 -2.17
CA GLN A 564 -22.66 7.70 -2.24
C GLN A 564 -23.12 6.42 -2.95
N GLN A 565 -22.50 6.07 -4.07
CA GLN A 565 -22.81 4.84 -4.81
C GLN A 565 -22.46 3.59 -3.97
N GLN A 566 -21.32 3.60 -3.25
CA GLN A 566 -20.98 2.54 -2.31
C GLN A 566 -22.08 2.38 -1.25
N ALA A 567 -22.53 3.48 -0.65
CA ALA A 567 -23.56 3.46 0.38
C ALA A 567 -24.88 2.86 -0.12
N ASP A 568 -25.37 3.33 -1.28
CA ASP A 568 -26.62 2.90 -1.87
C ASP A 568 -26.60 1.40 -2.23
N LEU A 569 -25.50 0.97 -2.86
CA LEU A 569 -25.34 -0.42 -3.29
C LEU A 569 -25.12 -1.39 -2.12
N LEU A 570 -24.37 -1.01 -1.08
CA LEU A 570 -24.24 -1.85 0.13
C LEU A 570 -25.59 -2.09 0.80
N VAL A 571 -26.44 -1.08 0.91
CA VAL A 571 -27.82 -1.24 1.42
C VAL A 571 -28.61 -2.23 0.56
N ARG A 572 -28.55 -2.06 -0.77
CA ARG A 572 -29.24 -2.93 -1.73
C ARG A 572 -28.77 -4.39 -1.60
N PHE A 573 -27.47 -4.62 -1.56
CA PHE A 573 -26.91 -5.97 -1.45
C PHE A 573 -27.20 -6.62 -0.10
N THR A 574 -27.15 -5.87 0.99
CA THR A 574 -27.52 -6.37 2.33
C THR A 574 -28.98 -6.87 2.34
N ARG A 575 -29.89 -6.11 1.71
CA ARG A 575 -31.28 -6.55 1.57
C ARG A 575 -31.42 -7.77 0.66
N ASN A 576 -30.69 -7.83 -0.44
CA ASN A 576 -30.71 -8.99 -1.35
C ASN A 576 -30.23 -10.28 -0.65
N ILE A 577 -29.20 -10.19 0.18
CA ILE A 577 -28.68 -11.32 0.98
C ILE A 577 -29.77 -11.83 1.93
N ARG A 578 -30.42 -10.93 2.69
CA ARG A 578 -31.54 -11.30 3.58
C ARG A 578 -32.69 -11.91 2.81
N ASP A 579 -33.17 -11.24 1.77
CA ASP A 579 -34.38 -11.61 1.05
C ASP A 579 -34.20 -12.92 0.26
N THR A 580 -32.99 -13.33 0.03
CA THR A 580 -32.65 -14.65 -0.57
C THR A 580 -32.60 -15.78 0.47
N GLY A 581 -32.65 -15.47 1.78
CA GLY A 581 -32.65 -16.46 2.85
C GLY A 581 -31.27 -16.93 3.28
N TYR A 582 -30.26 -16.09 3.13
CA TYR A 582 -28.95 -16.32 3.73
C TYR A 582 -29.01 -16.09 5.24
N ALA A 583 -28.11 -16.72 5.98
CA ALA A 583 -28.01 -16.54 7.43
C ALA A 583 -27.36 -15.21 7.84
N GLY A 584 -26.94 -14.41 6.87
CA GLY A 584 -26.36 -13.09 7.06
C GLY A 584 -25.29 -12.72 6.05
N GLY A 585 -24.63 -11.59 6.29
CA GLY A 585 -23.52 -11.09 5.50
C GLY A 585 -22.57 -10.20 6.27
N LEU A 586 -21.29 -10.24 5.90
CA LEU A 586 -20.21 -9.44 6.46
C LEU A 586 -19.63 -8.54 5.38
N VAL A 587 -19.71 -7.23 5.61
CA VAL A 587 -19.23 -6.24 4.65
C VAL A 587 -17.70 -6.26 4.61
N PHE A 588 -17.13 -6.31 3.45
CA PHE A 588 -15.71 -6.07 3.18
C PHE A 588 -15.53 -4.60 2.82
N GLU A 589 -14.93 -3.75 3.67
CA GLU A 589 -14.32 -4.07 4.95
C GLU A 589 -14.45 -2.88 5.93
N TRP A 590 -13.97 -3.03 7.17
CA TRP A 590 -14.10 -1.98 8.18
C TRP A 590 -13.41 -0.68 7.79
N GLN A 591 -12.16 -0.75 7.33
CA GLN A 591 -11.37 0.44 6.99
C GLN A 591 -10.56 0.22 5.73
N ASP A 592 -10.18 1.31 5.05
CA ASP A 592 -9.27 1.28 3.92
C ASP A 592 -7.91 0.74 4.34
N GLU A 593 -7.36 -0.22 3.57
CA GLU A 593 -6.06 -0.81 3.85
C GLU A 593 -5.05 -0.51 2.73
N TRP A 594 -4.13 0.40 2.99
CA TRP A 594 -3.24 0.94 1.96
C TRP A 594 -2.12 -0.02 1.51
N PHE A 595 -1.84 -1.08 2.27
CA PHE A 595 -0.86 -2.09 1.88
C PHE A 595 -1.35 -2.98 0.74
N LYS A 596 -2.65 -3.07 0.53
CA LYS A 596 -3.27 -3.89 -0.52
C LYS A 596 -3.00 -3.33 -1.91
N HIS A 597 -3.19 -4.16 -2.91
CA HIS A 597 -3.14 -3.79 -4.33
C HIS A 597 -3.95 -4.79 -5.14
N VAL A 598 -4.47 -4.31 -6.29
CA VAL A 598 -5.25 -5.14 -7.18
C VAL A 598 -4.36 -6.12 -7.94
N HIS A 599 -4.69 -7.41 -7.87
CA HIS A 599 -3.94 -8.49 -8.53
C HIS A 599 -4.34 -8.69 -9.99
N ASP A 600 -5.58 -8.39 -10.37
CA ASP A 600 -6.18 -8.84 -11.62
C ASP A 600 -5.91 -7.94 -12.83
N SER A 601 -5.29 -6.79 -12.65
CA SER A 601 -5.05 -5.84 -13.73
C SER A 601 -3.57 -5.46 -13.83
N TYR A 602 -2.85 -6.14 -14.71
CA TYR A 602 -1.47 -5.79 -15.06
C TYR A 602 -1.27 -4.33 -15.49
N THR A 603 -2.34 -3.68 -15.95
CA THR A 603 -2.30 -2.31 -16.46
C THR A 603 -2.72 -1.26 -15.43
N ALA A 604 -3.30 -1.68 -14.29
CA ALA A 604 -3.84 -0.78 -13.30
C ALA A 604 -2.83 -0.36 -12.23
N ASP A 605 -1.90 -1.27 -11.87
CA ASP A 605 -1.00 -1.07 -10.76
C ASP A 605 0.44 -0.81 -11.20
N PHE A 606 0.97 0.36 -10.79
CA PHE A 606 2.36 0.77 -10.97
C PHE A 606 3.11 0.94 -9.66
N GLU A 607 2.53 0.54 -8.54
CA GLU A 607 3.12 0.72 -7.23
C GLU A 607 4.39 -0.10 -7.04
N GLN A 608 5.45 0.55 -6.56
CA GLN A 608 6.70 -0.12 -6.18
C GLN A 608 7.54 0.82 -5.32
N PRO A 609 8.32 0.31 -4.37
CA PRO A 609 8.37 -1.08 -3.90
C PRO A 609 7.24 -1.41 -2.92
N TRP A 610 6.89 -2.69 -2.82
CA TRP A 610 5.76 -3.18 -2.04
C TRP A 610 5.86 -2.94 -0.52
N ASP A 611 7.05 -2.85 0.03
CA ASP A 611 7.29 -2.57 1.45
C ASP A 611 6.96 -1.11 1.83
N ARG A 612 6.72 -0.23 0.85
CA ARG A 612 6.33 1.17 1.06
C ARG A 612 4.87 1.47 0.71
N ASN A 613 4.12 0.49 0.20
CA ASN A 613 2.70 0.67 -0.17
C ASN A 613 1.83 1.27 0.94
N PRO A 614 2.02 0.92 2.24
CA PRO A 614 1.21 1.52 3.30
C PRO A 614 1.45 3.02 3.53
N LEU A 615 2.54 3.58 2.99
CA LEU A 615 2.92 4.97 3.26
C LEU A 615 2.15 6.00 2.44
N TRP A 616 1.38 5.58 1.44
CA TRP A 616 0.59 6.46 0.60
C TRP A 616 -0.66 5.78 0.06
N LEU A 617 -1.66 6.57 -0.28
CA LEU A 617 -2.90 6.07 -0.86
C LEU A 617 -2.87 6.23 -2.38
N ASN A 618 -2.92 5.10 -3.08
CA ASN A 618 -3.23 5.11 -4.50
C ASN A 618 -4.75 5.11 -4.69
N GLU A 619 -5.33 6.26 -4.90
CA GLU A 619 -6.76 6.44 -5.13
C GLU A 619 -7.29 5.74 -6.39
N LEU A 620 -6.41 5.21 -7.22
CA LEU A 620 -6.80 4.45 -8.42
C LEU A 620 -6.89 2.95 -8.18
N ASP A 621 -6.38 2.47 -7.04
CA ASP A 621 -6.35 1.04 -6.72
C ASP A 621 -7.61 0.63 -5.93
N PRO A 622 -8.47 -0.23 -6.49
CA PRO A 622 -9.68 -0.65 -5.80
C PRO A 622 -9.44 -1.34 -4.47
N GLU A 623 -8.40 -2.16 -4.36
CA GLU A 623 -8.15 -2.94 -3.14
C GLU A 623 -7.87 -2.08 -1.90
N LYS A 624 -7.44 -0.84 -2.10
CA LYS A 624 -7.14 0.09 -1.01
C LYS A 624 -8.37 0.83 -0.46
N CYS A 625 -9.52 0.77 -1.14
CA CYS A 625 -10.63 1.71 -0.93
C CYS A 625 -11.97 1.05 -0.61
N PHE A 626 -11.99 -0.21 -0.17
CA PHE A 626 -13.22 -0.92 0.22
C PHE A 626 -13.80 -0.49 1.56
N GLY A 627 -13.00 0.13 2.41
CA GLY A 627 -13.36 0.47 3.79
C GLY A 627 -14.64 1.31 3.94
N ILE A 628 -15.32 1.11 5.06
CA ILE A 628 -16.38 1.99 5.57
C ILE A 628 -15.75 3.24 6.24
N VAL A 629 -14.55 3.07 6.79
CA VAL A 629 -13.71 4.13 7.32
C VAL A 629 -12.62 4.45 6.32
N GLY A 630 -12.55 5.71 5.90
CA GLY A 630 -11.46 6.25 5.10
C GLY A 630 -10.47 7.04 5.94
N PHE A 631 -9.37 7.46 5.32
CA PHE A 631 -8.33 8.24 5.98
C PHE A 631 -8.01 9.50 5.19
N GLU A 632 -7.87 10.61 5.91
CA GLU A 632 -7.48 11.89 5.35
C GLU A 632 -6.27 12.47 6.10
N PRO A 633 -5.49 13.39 5.51
CA PRO A 633 -4.35 14.01 6.17
C PRO A 633 -4.76 14.70 7.48
N SER A 634 -3.90 14.61 8.52
CA SER A 634 -4.09 15.34 9.76
C SER A 634 -3.97 16.85 9.56
N THR A 635 -3.17 17.28 8.60
CA THR A 635 -3.04 18.69 8.19
C THR A 635 -4.14 19.04 7.18
N PRO A 636 -4.72 20.27 7.27
CA PRO A 636 -5.71 20.71 6.31
C PRO A 636 -5.17 20.70 4.87
N VAL A 637 -5.98 20.24 3.95
CA VAL A 637 -5.72 20.22 2.50
C VAL A 637 -6.85 20.93 1.74
N PRO A 638 -6.64 21.38 0.49
CA PRO A 638 -7.68 22.02 -0.30
C PRO A 638 -8.87 21.10 -0.54
N LEU A 639 -10.07 21.59 -0.29
CA LEU A 639 -11.31 20.83 -0.44
C LEU A 639 -12.04 21.13 -1.76
N LEU A 640 -11.40 21.78 -2.73
CA LEU A 640 -11.98 22.17 -4.01
C LEU A 640 -13.30 22.95 -3.84
N ARG A 641 -13.27 24.06 -3.11
CA ARG A 641 -14.47 24.84 -2.77
C ARG A 641 -14.33 26.35 -3.02
N GLY A 642 -13.24 26.77 -3.65
CA GLY A 642 -12.97 28.15 -3.96
C GLY A 642 -12.57 28.99 -2.76
N GLU A 643 -11.98 28.42 -1.70
CA GLU A 643 -11.58 29.13 -0.49
C GLU A 643 -10.08 29.44 -0.47
N PRO A 644 -9.65 30.71 -0.58
CA PRO A 644 -8.24 31.08 -0.57
C PRO A 644 -7.48 30.62 0.68
N ALA A 645 -8.19 30.49 1.81
CA ALA A 645 -7.59 30.02 3.06
C ALA A 645 -7.07 28.58 2.99
N ASP A 646 -7.60 27.74 2.11
CA ASP A 646 -7.16 26.37 1.92
C ASP A 646 -5.74 26.32 1.29
N TRP A 647 -5.31 27.42 0.65
CA TRP A 647 -4.06 27.52 -0.11
C TRP A 647 -2.95 28.33 0.57
N GLN A 648 -3.16 28.78 1.79
CA GLN A 648 -2.20 29.65 2.50
C GLN A 648 -0.83 28.97 2.76
N ASN A 649 -0.77 27.64 2.73
CA ASN A 649 0.46 26.85 2.90
C ASN A 649 1.02 26.30 1.57
N ALA A 650 0.39 26.64 0.43
CA ALA A 650 0.84 26.18 -0.87
C ALA A 650 2.10 26.92 -1.34
N GLU A 651 2.97 26.21 -2.05
CA GLU A 651 4.19 26.75 -2.61
C GLU A 651 3.89 27.51 -3.91
N PRO A 652 4.31 28.79 -4.04
CA PRO A 652 4.13 29.55 -5.26
C PRO A 652 5.10 29.05 -6.33
N LEU A 653 4.59 28.47 -7.41
CA LEU A 653 5.39 28.15 -8.60
C LEU A 653 5.59 29.35 -9.50
N TYR A 654 4.54 30.15 -9.66
CA TYR A 654 4.55 31.40 -10.40
C TYR A 654 3.74 32.43 -9.62
N SER A 655 4.31 33.61 -9.40
CA SER A 655 3.61 34.71 -8.81
C SER A 655 3.99 36.02 -9.53
N SER A 656 3.01 36.86 -9.81
CA SER A 656 3.32 38.21 -10.27
C SER A 656 3.95 38.97 -9.08
N GLN A 657 5.22 39.33 -9.17
CA GLN A 657 5.93 40.09 -8.13
C GLN A 657 5.42 41.53 -7.98
N THR A 658 4.45 41.94 -8.76
CA THR A 658 3.90 43.29 -8.71
C THR A 658 2.41 43.22 -8.44
N GLY A 659 2.03 43.61 -7.26
CA GLY A 659 0.65 43.94 -6.92
C GLY A 659 0.07 45.17 -7.69
N GLN A 660 0.62 45.46 -8.86
CA GLN A 660 0.06 46.34 -9.87
C GLN A 660 -0.58 45.50 -10.96
N VAL A 661 -1.89 45.43 -10.93
CA VAL A 661 -2.66 45.00 -12.10
C VAL A 661 -2.26 45.94 -13.23
N ASP A 662 -1.50 45.42 -14.19
CA ASP A 662 -1.21 46.14 -15.42
C ASP A 662 -2.56 46.32 -16.15
N PRO A 663 -3.03 47.58 -16.34
CA PRO A 663 -4.32 47.83 -16.97
C PRO A 663 -4.43 47.33 -18.40
N GLY A 664 -3.37 46.80 -18.96
CA GLY A 664 -3.28 46.21 -20.31
C GLY A 664 -3.31 44.69 -20.39
N HIS A 665 -3.55 43.95 -19.29
CA HIS A 665 -3.57 42.48 -19.34
C HIS A 665 -4.82 41.98 -20.10
N PRO A 666 -4.62 41.05 -21.05
CA PRO A 666 -5.76 40.51 -21.78
C PRO A 666 -6.63 39.68 -20.84
N PRO A 667 -7.97 39.68 -21.02
CA PRO A 667 -8.87 38.76 -20.32
C PRO A 667 -8.41 37.28 -20.51
N GLY A 668 -8.61 36.42 -19.50
CA GLY A 668 -8.26 35.01 -19.56
C GLY A 668 -6.87 34.65 -19.02
N GLN A 669 -6.09 35.65 -18.58
CA GLN A 669 -4.73 35.41 -18.10
C GLN A 669 -4.66 34.68 -16.76
N VAL A 670 -3.71 33.74 -16.62
CA VAL A 670 -3.31 33.17 -15.33
C VAL A 670 -2.31 34.10 -14.65
N ARG A 671 -2.62 34.53 -13.43
CA ARG A 671 -1.81 35.49 -12.65
C ARG A 671 -0.79 34.80 -11.76
N ALA A 672 -1.17 33.68 -11.16
CA ALA A 672 -0.31 32.90 -10.30
C ALA A 672 -0.68 31.42 -10.35
N VAL A 673 0.27 30.57 -10.01
CA VAL A 673 0.09 29.14 -9.87
C VAL A 673 0.74 28.69 -8.56
N TYR A 674 0.02 27.92 -7.77
CA TYR A 674 0.48 27.36 -6.51
C TYR A 674 0.36 25.84 -6.54
N ALA A 675 1.23 25.16 -5.79
CA ALA A 675 1.18 23.72 -5.65
C ALA A 675 1.39 23.29 -4.20
N MET A 676 0.78 22.17 -3.86
CA MET A 676 1.02 21.44 -2.62
C MET A 676 0.70 19.96 -2.83
N SER A 677 0.98 19.10 -1.86
CA SER A 677 0.66 17.67 -1.93
C SER A 677 0.45 17.07 -0.55
N ASP A 678 -0.19 15.92 -0.55
CA ASP A 678 -0.30 15.03 0.59
C ASP A 678 0.08 13.58 0.20
N PHE A 679 -0.33 12.62 1.00
CA PHE A 679 -0.07 11.20 0.74
C PHE A 679 -0.91 10.60 -0.40
N ALA A 680 -1.94 11.28 -0.90
CA ALA A 680 -2.85 10.79 -1.95
C ALA A 680 -2.83 11.65 -3.22
N PHE A 681 -2.61 12.96 -3.10
CA PHE A 681 -2.79 13.90 -4.19
C PHE A 681 -1.66 14.93 -4.32
N VAL A 682 -1.52 15.40 -5.56
CA VAL A 682 -0.91 16.70 -5.88
C VAL A 682 -2.04 17.70 -6.12
N TYR A 683 -1.93 18.86 -5.52
CA TYR A 683 -2.88 19.94 -5.65
C TYR A 683 -2.27 21.08 -6.46
N LEU A 684 -3.06 21.67 -7.36
CA LEU A 684 -2.72 22.88 -8.10
C LEU A 684 -3.81 23.93 -7.93
N PHE A 685 -3.41 25.16 -7.73
CA PHE A 685 -4.29 26.33 -7.75
C PHE A 685 -3.82 27.32 -8.81
N LEU A 686 -4.74 27.71 -9.70
CA LEU A 686 -4.54 28.75 -10.69
C LEU A 686 -5.37 29.95 -10.28
N ASP A 687 -4.69 31.08 -10.04
CA ASP A 687 -5.31 32.39 -9.87
C ASP A 687 -5.49 33.01 -11.25
N VAL A 688 -6.73 33.18 -11.69
CA VAL A 688 -7.08 33.73 -13.01
C VAL A 688 -7.84 35.06 -12.88
N GLU A 689 -7.91 35.82 -13.96
CA GLU A 689 -8.69 37.05 -14.00
C GLU A 689 -10.18 36.77 -13.70
N LYS A 690 -10.76 37.52 -12.78
CA LYS A 690 -12.09 37.30 -12.20
C LYS A 690 -13.21 37.03 -13.23
N ASP A 691 -13.23 37.78 -14.34
CA ASP A 691 -14.25 37.66 -15.38
C ASP A 691 -13.87 36.67 -16.50
N SER A 692 -12.87 35.83 -16.28
CA SER A 692 -12.25 34.98 -17.30
C SER A 692 -12.71 33.52 -17.26
N LEU A 693 -13.58 33.12 -16.32
CA LEU A 693 -14.07 31.74 -16.22
C LEU A 693 -15.37 31.54 -17.05
N ASP A 694 -15.32 31.93 -18.31
CA ASP A 694 -16.32 31.62 -19.31
C ASP A 694 -15.76 30.58 -20.28
N TRP A 695 -16.12 29.34 -20.06
CA TRP A 695 -15.61 28.18 -20.82
C TRP A 695 -15.98 28.21 -22.31
N THR A 696 -16.91 29.04 -22.74
CA THR A 696 -17.20 29.29 -24.14
C THR A 696 -16.18 30.21 -24.79
N LYS A 697 -15.35 30.88 -24.02
CA LYS A 697 -14.33 31.84 -24.47
C LYS A 697 -12.91 31.44 -24.13
N TRP A 698 -12.72 30.75 -23.00
CA TRP A 698 -11.41 30.46 -22.45
C TRP A 698 -11.29 29.02 -22.04
N ASN A 699 -10.16 28.40 -22.38
CA ASN A 699 -9.70 27.12 -21.87
C ASN A 699 -8.33 27.30 -21.20
N TYR A 700 -8.03 26.43 -20.23
CA TYR A 700 -6.75 26.42 -19.54
C TYR A 700 -6.09 25.04 -19.71
N TRP A 701 -4.89 25.04 -20.24
CA TRP A 701 -4.11 23.82 -20.39
C TRP A 701 -2.95 23.84 -19.41
N ILE A 702 -2.65 22.69 -18.80
CA ILE A 702 -1.55 22.52 -17.86
C ILE A 702 -0.70 21.37 -18.37
N ALA A 703 0.54 21.65 -18.76
CA ALA A 703 1.52 20.64 -19.15
C ALA A 703 2.35 20.26 -17.92
N LEU A 704 2.36 18.96 -17.60
CA LEU A 704 3.07 18.41 -16.46
C LEU A 704 4.16 17.45 -16.95
N ASN A 705 5.32 17.42 -16.26
CA ASN A 705 6.36 16.43 -16.50
C ASN A 705 6.91 15.90 -15.18
N THR A 706 6.76 14.60 -14.93
CA THR A 706 7.26 13.89 -13.74
C THR A 706 8.75 13.54 -13.83
N LEU A 707 9.35 13.61 -15.05
CA LEU A 707 10.78 13.44 -15.32
C LEU A 707 11.30 14.60 -16.20
N PRO A 708 11.35 15.85 -15.68
CA PRO A 708 11.70 17.02 -16.46
C PRO A 708 13.03 16.88 -17.19
N GLY A 709 13.02 17.12 -18.52
CA GLY A 709 14.20 17.04 -19.38
C GLY A 709 14.66 15.61 -19.70
N GLN A 710 13.94 14.58 -19.27
CA GLN A 710 14.29 13.17 -19.51
C GLN A 710 13.22 12.40 -20.29
N SER A 711 11.98 12.88 -20.30
CA SER A 711 10.84 12.17 -20.93
C SER A 711 9.79 13.14 -21.46
N GLY A 712 8.84 12.59 -22.25
CA GLY A 712 7.67 13.29 -22.74
C GLY A 712 7.88 14.07 -24.03
N SER A 713 6.83 14.74 -24.50
CA SER A 713 6.83 15.51 -25.75
C SER A 713 7.35 16.93 -25.53
N LYS A 714 8.29 17.35 -26.35
CA LYS A 714 8.76 18.76 -26.40
C LYS A 714 7.76 19.71 -27.04
N THR A 715 6.75 19.23 -27.71
CA THR A 715 5.78 20.05 -28.43
C THR A 715 4.38 19.74 -27.98
N LEU A 716 3.56 20.75 -27.74
CA LEU A 716 2.12 20.65 -27.63
C LEU A 716 1.53 20.81 -29.05
N PRO A 717 1.14 19.71 -29.74
CA PRO A 717 0.90 19.73 -31.18
C PRO A 717 -0.22 20.68 -31.61
N ASP A 718 -1.32 20.70 -30.85
CA ASP A 718 -2.52 21.45 -31.23
C ASP A 718 -2.29 22.97 -31.25
N ILE A 719 -1.47 23.48 -30.32
CA ILE A 719 -1.14 24.90 -30.22
C ILE A 719 0.28 25.21 -30.70
N GLN A 720 1.03 24.22 -31.17
CA GLN A 720 2.39 24.31 -31.69
C GLN A 720 3.37 25.02 -30.74
N VAL A 721 3.20 24.82 -29.45
CA VAL A 721 4.09 25.37 -28.42
C VAL A 721 5.16 24.36 -28.06
N ARG A 722 6.42 24.79 -28.06
CA ARG A 722 7.59 24.02 -27.67
C ARG A 722 7.93 24.24 -26.20
N ILE A 723 8.14 23.15 -25.47
CA ILE A 723 8.62 23.09 -24.08
C ILE A 723 9.89 22.25 -24.06
N GLU A 724 11.06 22.84 -23.86
CA GLU A 724 12.34 22.14 -24.04
C GLU A 724 12.52 20.99 -23.01
N SER A 725 11.99 21.13 -21.80
CA SER A 725 11.98 20.07 -20.78
C SER A 725 11.00 18.93 -21.04
N GLY A 726 10.14 19.04 -22.07
CA GLY A 726 9.09 18.08 -22.38
C GLY A 726 7.88 18.13 -21.43
N ALA A 727 6.78 17.46 -21.84
CA ALA A 727 5.58 17.24 -21.05
C ALA A 727 5.14 15.77 -21.17
N ASN A 728 4.88 15.11 -20.03
CA ASN A 728 4.35 13.76 -19.98
C ASN A 728 2.83 13.78 -20.04
N PHE A 729 2.23 14.76 -19.36
CA PHE A 729 0.79 14.89 -19.24
C PHE A 729 0.33 16.27 -19.67
N LEU A 730 -0.88 16.31 -20.22
CA LEU A 730 -1.55 17.55 -20.61
C LEU A 730 -2.96 17.57 -20.03
N ILE A 731 -3.19 18.39 -19.02
CA ILE A 731 -4.52 18.65 -18.51
C ILE A 731 -5.17 19.70 -19.40
N ARG A 732 -6.39 19.44 -19.87
CA ARG A 732 -7.22 20.36 -20.66
C ARG A 732 -8.46 20.70 -19.86
N LEU A 733 -8.55 21.91 -19.33
CA LEU A 733 -9.72 22.42 -18.66
C LEU A 733 -10.57 23.18 -19.69
N SER A 734 -11.70 22.60 -20.06
CA SER A 734 -12.60 23.10 -21.11
C SER A 734 -14.05 23.19 -20.62
N GLY A 735 -14.26 23.15 -19.32
CA GLY A 735 -15.57 23.17 -18.66
C GLY A 735 -15.88 21.89 -17.88
N PRO A 736 -16.93 21.93 -17.03
CA PRO A 736 -17.25 20.87 -16.08
C PRO A 736 -17.44 19.47 -16.66
N THR A 737 -17.86 19.36 -17.91
CA THR A 737 -18.20 18.09 -18.58
C THR A 737 -17.19 17.64 -19.64
N SER A 738 -16.17 18.46 -19.93
CA SER A 738 -15.26 18.23 -21.07
C SER A 738 -13.79 18.36 -20.71
N SER A 739 -13.47 18.47 -19.43
CA SER A 739 -12.09 18.54 -18.95
C SER A 739 -11.47 17.13 -18.82
N SER A 740 -10.18 17.04 -19.18
CA SER A 740 -9.47 15.76 -19.20
C SER A 740 -7.98 15.93 -18.95
N ILE A 741 -7.32 14.83 -18.56
CA ILE A 741 -5.88 14.67 -18.56
C ILE A 741 -5.47 13.69 -19.66
N LEU A 742 -4.48 14.06 -20.45
CA LEU A 742 -3.94 13.26 -21.54
C LEU A 742 -2.48 12.91 -21.25
N ILE A 743 -1.97 11.86 -21.85
CA ILE A 743 -0.59 11.41 -21.72
C ILE A 743 0.14 11.47 -23.06
N ALA A 744 1.40 11.84 -23.06
CA ALA A 744 2.24 11.75 -24.25
C ALA A 744 2.44 10.27 -24.64
N GLN A 745 2.20 9.93 -25.90
CA GLN A 745 2.22 8.56 -26.41
C GLN A 745 3.55 7.85 -26.12
N ASP A 746 4.68 8.58 -26.16
CA ASP A 746 6.01 8.01 -25.86
C ASP A 746 6.23 7.77 -24.36
N TYR A 747 5.41 8.36 -23.49
CA TYR A 747 5.43 8.13 -22.04
C TYR A 747 4.30 7.20 -21.58
N ASN A 748 3.31 6.91 -22.44
CA ASN A 748 2.22 6.00 -22.10
C ASN A 748 2.74 4.56 -22.05
N PRO A 749 2.67 3.86 -20.91
CA PRO A 749 3.10 2.46 -20.80
C PRO A 749 2.13 1.48 -21.48
N ASN A 750 0.95 1.92 -21.88
CA ASN A 750 -0.06 1.11 -22.52
C ASN A 750 -0.14 1.43 -24.00
N GLU A 751 -0.49 0.44 -24.80
CA GLU A 751 -0.74 0.62 -26.22
C GLU A 751 -1.93 -0.22 -26.67
N ARG A 752 -2.66 0.31 -27.67
CA ARG A 752 -3.79 -0.40 -28.27
C ARG A 752 -3.28 -1.28 -29.41
N MET A 753 -3.36 -2.60 -29.21
CA MET A 753 -2.89 -3.58 -30.18
C MET A 753 -4.04 -4.34 -30.86
N PRO A 754 -3.99 -4.58 -32.17
CA PRO A 754 -4.94 -5.47 -32.84
C PRO A 754 -4.81 -6.90 -32.33
N LEU A 755 -5.94 -7.59 -32.17
CA LEU A 755 -5.91 -9.02 -31.86
C LEU A 755 -5.34 -9.81 -33.03
N PRO A 756 -4.45 -10.79 -32.76
CA PRO A 756 -3.93 -11.69 -33.80
C PRO A 756 -5.06 -12.39 -34.55
N GLY A 757 -5.11 -12.22 -35.89
CA GLY A 757 -6.15 -12.81 -36.74
C GLY A 757 -7.49 -12.05 -36.78
N ARG A 758 -7.71 -11.05 -35.91
CA ARG A 758 -8.95 -10.26 -35.83
C ARG A 758 -8.63 -8.77 -35.76
N ARG A 759 -8.23 -8.21 -36.88
CA ARG A 759 -7.79 -6.80 -36.99
C ARG A 759 -8.90 -5.77 -36.70
N ASP A 760 -10.13 -6.19 -36.67
CA ASP A 760 -11.30 -5.41 -36.28
C ASP A 760 -11.48 -5.28 -34.77
N GLN A 761 -10.72 -6.05 -33.99
CA GLN A 761 -10.72 -5.99 -32.52
C GLN A 761 -9.35 -5.61 -31.99
N THR A 762 -9.33 -4.79 -30.95
CA THR A 762 -8.10 -4.31 -30.32
C THR A 762 -8.15 -4.57 -28.82
N ARG A 763 -6.99 -4.70 -28.21
CA ARG A 763 -6.79 -4.75 -26.74
C ARG A 763 -5.83 -3.65 -26.32
N VAL A 764 -5.97 -3.16 -25.10
CA VAL A 764 -5.01 -2.26 -24.47
C VAL A 764 -4.06 -3.10 -23.63
N LEU A 765 -2.80 -3.17 -24.02
CA LEU A 765 -1.76 -3.97 -23.36
C LEU A 765 -0.62 -3.07 -22.91
N ARG A 766 0.09 -3.52 -21.86
CA ARG A 766 1.31 -2.85 -21.42
C ARG A 766 2.44 -3.05 -22.44
N LYS A 767 3.18 -2.00 -22.75
CA LYS A 767 4.35 -2.04 -23.64
C LYS A 767 5.48 -2.83 -23.00
N GLN A 768 6.11 -3.70 -23.78
CA GLN A 768 7.28 -4.47 -23.36
C GLN A 768 8.57 -3.71 -23.60
N GLY A 769 9.45 -3.64 -22.61
CA GLY A 769 10.75 -3.00 -22.75
C GLY A 769 10.66 -1.51 -23.09
N MET A 770 9.63 -0.82 -22.61
CA MET A 770 9.46 0.61 -22.83
C MET A 770 10.60 1.37 -22.17
N ASN A 771 11.26 2.21 -22.95
CA ASN A 771 12.22 3.17 -22.45
C ASN A 771 11.63 4.59 -22.56
N VAL A 772 11.59 5.32 -21.44
CA VAL A 772 11.11 6.70 -21.46
C VAL A 772 12.18 7.62 -22.00
N GLU A 773 11.84 8.38 -23.02
CA GLU A 773 12.74 9.30 -23.69
C GLU A 773 12.06 10.66 -23.93
N LEU A 774 12.89 11.68 -24.10
CA LEU A 774 12.43 13.01 -24.45
C LEU A 774 12.21 13.10 -25.96
N ALA A 775 10.95 13.08 -26.38
CA ALA A 775 10.56 13.13 -27.79
C ALA A 775 10.52 14.56 -28.32
N GLY A 776 10.91 14.75 -29.60
CA GLY A 776 10.78 16.05 -30.28
C GLY A 776 9.32 16.51 -30.41
N SER A 777 8.44 15.59 -30.77
CA SER A 777 6.98 15.77 -30.80
C SER A 777 6.34 14.40 -30.67
N SER A 778 5.43 14.27 -29.69
CA SER A 778 4.62 13.08 -29.45
C SER A 778 3.17 13.54 -29.29
N PRO A 779 2.19 12.88 -29.91
CA PRO A 779 0.79 13.21 -29.67
C PRO A 779 0.40 12.90 -28.23
N PHE A 780 -0.61 13.60 -27.73
CA PHE A 780 -1.26 13.29 -26.45
C PHE A 780 -2.51 12.49 -26.69
N GLU A 781 -2.66 11.42 -25.93
CA GLU A 781 -3.76 10.47 -26.03
C GLU A 781 -4.43 10.24 -24.66
N GLU A 782 -5.59 9.63 -24.67
CA GLU A 782 -6.29 9.26 -23.44
C GLU A 782 -5.54 8.19 -22.66
N ILE A 783 -5.65 8.25 -21.31
CA ILE A 783 -5.11 7.23 -20.41
C ILE A 783 -6.14 6.11 -20.30
N VAL A 784 -5.93 5.04 -21.04
CA VAL A 784 -6.85 3.91 -21.11
C VAL A 784 -6.18 2.63 -20.64
N ILE A 785 -6.92 1.83 -19.88
CA ILE A 785 -6.52 0.48 -19.45
C ILE A 785 -7.54 -0.53 -19.96
N GLU A 786 -7.11 -1.78 -20.16
CA GLU A 786 -8.04 -2.90 -20.31
C GLU A 786 -8.53 -3.33 -18.92
N ALA A 787 -9.81 -3.15 -18.66
CA ALA A 787 -10.43 -3.55 -17.40
C ALA A 787 -10.93 -5.00 -17.45
N ASN A 788 -11.51 -5.44 -18.56
CA ASN A 788 -11.88 -6.83 -18.76
C ASN A 788 -11.23 -7.37 -20.03
N ALA A 789 -10.55 -8.49 -19.91
CA ALA A 789 -10.04 -9.22 -21.07
C ALA A 789 -11.20 -9.79 -21.92
N PRO A 790 -10.99 -10.02 -23.22
CA PRO A 790 -12.02 -10.68 -24.04
C PRO A 790 -12.26 -12.11 -23.53
N ARG A 791 -13.52 -12.52 -23.47
CA ARG A 791 -13.91 -13.85 -23.00
C ARG A 791 -14.60 -14.65 -24.12
N TYR A 792 -14.31 -15.93 -24.18
CA TYR A 792 -14.87 -16.87 -25.14
C TYR A 792 -15.68 -17.91 -24.39
N ALA A 793 -16.97 -17.68 -24.26
CA ALA A 793 -17.85 -18.52 -23.45
C ALA A 793 -17.99 -19.95 -24.01
N ARG A 794 -18.14 -20.95 -23.12
CA ARG A 794 -18.33 -22.37 -23.46
C ARG A 794 -19.52 -22.60 -24.41
N ASP A 795 -20.55 -21.78 -24.33
CA ASP A 795 -21.71 -21.79 -25.20
C ASP A 795 -21.49 -21.16 -26.60
N GLY A 796 -20.29 -20.69 -26.87
CA GLY A 796 -19.86 -20.12 -28.16
C GLY A 796 -20.05 -18.61 -28.29
N ARG A 797 -20.56 -17.91 -27.29
CA ARG A 797 -20.60 -16.44 -27.29
C ARG A 797 -19.20 -15.87 -27.08
N ILE A 798 -19.00 -14.68 -27.63
CA ILE A 798 -17.74 -13.94 -27.49
C ILE A 798 -18.07 -12.57 -26.88
N PHE A 799 -17.40 -12.27 -25.78
CA PHE A 799 -17.46 -10.98 -25.11
C PHE A 799 -16.17 -10.21 -25.42
N PRO A 800 -16.29 -8.98 -25.95
CA PRO A 800 -15.10 -8.18 -26.29
C PRO A 800 -14.39 -7.71 -25.01
N ALA A 801 -13.13 -7.30 -25.18
CA ALA A 801 -12.41 -6.56 -24.14
C ALA A 801 -13.19 -5.29 -23.78
N LEU A 802 -13.17 -4.91 -22.52
CA LEU A 802 -13.74 -3.64 -22.04
C LEU A 802 -12.62 -2.76 -21.54
N ASP A 803 -12.56 -1.55 -22.07
CA ASP A 803 -11.58 -0.55 -21.72
C ASP A 803 -12.16 0.44 -20.70
N TYR A 804 -11.35 0.86 -19.76
CA TYR A 804 -11.66 1.93 -18.81
C TYR A 804 -10.82 3.16 -19.11
N ASN A 805 -11.47 4.30 -19.35
CA ASN A 805 -10.82 5.57 -19.65
C ASN A 805 -10.63 6.38 -18.35
N ARG A 806 -9.39 6.63 -17.95
CA ARG A 806 -9.00 7.41 -16.77
C ARG A 806 -8.81 8.90 -17.05
N SER A 807 -8.92 9.31 -18.30
CA SER A 807 -8.66 10.70 -18.70
C SER A 807 -9.69 11.72 -18.24
N PRO A 808 -10.98 11.44 -18.13
CA PRO A 808 -11.96 12.45 -17.68
C PRO A 808 -11.62 12.96 -16.28
N LEU A 809 -11.73 14.29 -16.11
CA LEU A 809 -11.55 14.94 -14.81
C LEU A 809 -12.91 15.34 -14.23
N PRO A 810 -13.46 14.60 -13.27
CA PRO A 810 -14.75 14.94 -12.65
C PRO A 810 -14.70 16.31 -11.96
N TYR A 811 -15.69 17.14 -12.28
CA TYR A 811 -15.91 18.45 -11.67
C TYR A 811 -16.72 18.32 -10.38
N GLY A 812 -16.38 19.05 -9.33
CA GLY A 812 -17.13 19.06 -8.08
C GLY A 812 -16.32 19.59 -6.91
N THR A 813 -16.82 19.35 -5.71
CA THR A 813 -16.12 19.67 -4.46
C THR A 813 -15.77 18.42 -3.66
N ALA A 814 -14.63 18.45 -2.99
CA ALA A 814 -14.20 17.44 -2.03
C ALA A 814 -14.67 17.76 -0.58
N ASP A 815 -15.39 18.84 -0.37
CA ASP A 815 -15.93 19.23 0.94
C ASP A 815 -17.15 18.38 1.31
N ARG A 816 -16.98 17.44 2.24
CA ARG A 816 -18.04 16.54 2.73
C ARG A 816 -19.21 17.26 3.39
N ALA A 817 -19.03 18.50 3.82
CA ALA A 817 -20.10 19.30 4.42
C ALA A 817 -21.06 19.90 3.37
N ARG A 818 -20.69 19.87 2.10
CA ARG A 818 -21.48 20.44 1.01
C ARG A 818 -22.45 19.44 0.40
N PRO A 819 -23.64 19.86 -0.04
CA PRO A 819 -24.61 18.97 -0.70
C PRO A 819 -24.14 18.42 -2.05
N ASP A 820 -23.24 19.16 -2.75
CA ASP A 820 -22.64 18.80 -4.03
C ASP A 820 -21.31 18.06 -3.89
N PHE A 821 -21.00 17.52 -2.70
CA PHE A 821 -19.82 16.69 -2.43
C PHE A 821 -19.75 15.49 -3.36
N SER A 822 -18.56 15.30 -3.94
CA SER A 822 -18.21 14.07 -4.64
C SER A 822 -16.81 13.59 -4.19
N SER A 823 -16.71 12.34 -3.75
CA SER A 823 -15.40 11.74 -3.43
C SER A 823 -14.47 11.70 -4.64
N HIS A 824 -15.02 11.69 -5.86
CA HIS A 824 -14.28 11.67 -7.12
C HIS A 824 -14.02 13.05 -7.73
N ALA A 825 -14.41 14.16 -7.09
CA ALA A 825 -14.11 15.48 -7.62
C ALA A 825 -12.60 15.68 -7.77
N LEU A 826 -12.13 16.04 -8.96
CA LEU A 826 -10.72 16.28 -9.26
C LEU A 826 -10.42 17.76 -9.51
N TRP A 827 -11.42 18.55 -9.80
CA TRP A 827 -11.24 19.99 -9.98
C TRP A 827 -12.52 20.79 -9.74
N HIS A 828 -12.31 22.07 -9.42
CA HIS A 828 -13.37 23.05 -9.17
C HIS A 828 -12.96 24.42 -9.72
N ALA A 829 -13.93 25.26 -10.05
CA ALA A 829 -13.70 26.61 -10.46
C ALA A 829 -14.70 27.57 -9.81
N ASP A 830 -14.20 28.63 -9.19
CA ASP A 830 -14.99 29.72 -8.61
C ASP A 830 -14.82 30.98 -9.48
N ALA A 831 -15.86 31.29 -10.27
CA ALA A 831 -15.87 32.42 -11.20
C ALA A 831 -15.86 33.78 -10.47
N ASP A 832 -16.47 33.86 -9.30
CA ASP A 832 -16.56 35.11 -8.54
C ASP A 832 -15.22 35.52 -7.93
N ARG A 833 -14.37 34.51 -7.65
CA ARG A 833 -13.03 34.72 -7.09
C ARG A 833 -11.91 34.58 -8.12
N GLY A 834 -12.19 34.05 -9.30
CA GLY A 834 -11.16 33.75 -10.33
C GLY A 834 -10.24 32.62 -9.89
N MET A 835 -10.77 31.58 -9.29
CA MET A 835 -10.00 30.42 -8.78
C MET A 835 -10.27 29.18 -9.58
N ILE A 836 -9.24 28.46 -9.98
CA ILE A 836 -9.32 27.09 -10.49
C ILE A 836 -8.48 26.21 -9.58
N GLU A 837 -9.08 25.21 -8.99
CA GLU A 837 -8.45 24.26 -8.05
C GLU A 837 -8.47 22.85 -8.63
N LEU A 838 -7.36 22.14 -8.51
CA LEU A 838 -7.24 20.75 -8.92
C LEU A 838 -6.64 19.92 -7.78
N ARG A 839 -7.03 18.65 -7.70
CA ARG A 839 -6.33 17.60 -6.99
C ARG A 839 -6.13 16.42 -7.93
N ILE A 840 -4.93 15.94 -8.07
CA ILE A 840 -4.56 14.91 -9.03
C ILE A 840 -3.98 13.72 -8.25
N PRO A 841 -4.60 12.54 -8.30
CA PRO A 841 -4.06 11.36 -7.64
C PRO A 841 -2.64 11.05 -8.12
N TRP A 842 -1.74 10.68 -7.22
CA TRP A 842 -0.37 10.32 -7.59
C TRP A 842 -0.32 9.24 -8.67
N GLY A 843 -1.17 8.21 -8.58
CA GLY A 843 -1.25 7.14 -9.56
C GLY A 843 -1.64 7.60 -10.97
N LEU A 844 -2.43 8.68 -11.09
CA LEU A 844 -2.82 9.24 -12.39
C LEU A 844 -1.64 9.92 -13.12
N LEU A 845 -0.62 10.33 -12.39
CA LEU A 845 0.64 10.86 -12.92
C LEU A 845 1.74 9.79 -13.01
N PHE A 846 1.39 8.52 -12.85
CA PHE A 846 2.32 7.38 -12.83
C PHE A 846 3.47 7.57 -11.83
N VAL A 847 3.17 8.20 -10.69
CA VAL A 847 4.05 8.19 -9.53
C VAL A 847 3.91 6.83 -8.87
N MET A 848 5.02 6.10 -8.76
CA MET A 848 5.07 4.72 -8.27
C MET A 848 5.23 4.64 -6.75
N ASP A 849 5.94 5.61 -6.18
CA ASP A 849 6.06 5.82 -4.74
C ASP A 849 6.33 7.31 -4.46
N PRO A 850 5.30 8.08 -4.11
CA PRO A 850 5.48 9.48 -3.76
C PRO A 850 6.26 9.65 -2.45
N SER A 851 6.22 8.67 -1.54
CA SER A 851 6.94 8.73 -0.27
C SER A 851 8.46 8.74 -0.45
N ASP A 852 8.97 8.22 -1.59
CA ASP A 852 10.40 8.18 -1.96
C ASP A 852 10.71 8.85 -3.32
N LEU A 853 9.81 9.68 -3.85
CA LEU A 853 9.97 10.39 -5.12
C LEU A 853 10.26 9.46 -6.31
N GLN A 854 9.58 8.32 -6.40
CA GLN A 854 9.74 7.37 -7.49
C GLN A 854 8.60 7.51 -8.49
N VAL A 855 8.93 7.59 -9.77
CA VAL A 855 7.99 7.69 -10.89
C VAL A 855 8.28 6.62 -11.94
N LEU A 856 7.35 6.40 -12.86
CA LEU A 856 7.53 5.45 -13.95
C LEU A 856 8.71 5.86 -14.84
N GLY A 857 9.69 4.99 -14.93
CA GLY A 857 10.90 5.15 -15.77
C GLY A 857 10.92 4.21 -16.99
N GLY A 858 9.84 3.48 -17.25
CA GLY A 858 9.72 2.52 -18.34
C GLY A 858 9.20 1.16 -17.89
N THR A 859 9.31 0.15 -18.73
CA THR A 859 8.99 -1.25 -18.41
C THR A 859 10.13 -2.17 -18.83
N ASP A 860 10.31 -3.29 -18.14
CA ASP A 860 11.29 -4.29 -18.53
C ASP A 860 10.77 -5.23 -19.67
N SER A 861 11.58 -6.22 -20.03
CA SER A 861 11.23 -7.23 -21.04
C SER A 861 10.10 -8.17 -20.62
N LYS A 862 9.66 -8.12 -19.36
CA LYS A 862 8.55 -8.89 -18.78
C LYS A 862 7.34 -8.00 -18.43
N TRP A 863 7.27 -6.82 -19.02
CA TRP A 863 6.23 -5.80 -18.77
C TRP A 863 6.18 -5.25 -17.32
N VAL A 864 7.21 -5.52 -16.51
CA VAL A 864 7.29 -5.00 -15.14
C VAL A 864 7.64 -3.52 -15.18
N PRO A 865 6.89 -2.64 -14.50
CA PRO A 865 7.22 -1.22 -14.41
C PRO A 865 8.56 -1.00 -13.70
N LEU A 866 9.34 -0.06 -14.20
CA LEU A 866 10.63 0.33 -13.65
C LEU A 866 10.52 1.69 -12.98
N ALA A 867 10.83 1.75 -11.70
CA ALA A 867 10.86 3.01 -10.97
C ALA A 867 12.12 3.82 -11.29
N ARG A 868 11.95 5.14 -11.35
CA ARG A 868 13.04 6.12 -11.53
C ARG A 868 12.85 7.28 -10.56
N PRO A 869 13.91 7.74 -9.87
CA PRO A 869 13.80 8.90 -8.98
C PRO A 869 13.56 10.18 -9.77
N THR A 870 12.70 11.04 -9.26
CA THR A 870 12.42 12.36 -9.80
C THR A 870 12.90 13.48 -8.88
N LYS A 871 13.08 14.67 -9.48
CA LYS A 871 13.32 15.91 -8.75
C LYS A 871 12.02 16.68 -8.43
N GLY A 872 10.90 16.20 -8.96
CA GLY A 872 9.60 16.84 -8.84
C GLY A 872 8.85 16.88 -10.15
N ILE A 873 7.72 17.57 -10.18
CA ILE A 873 6.85 17.74 -11.35
C ILE A 873 7.02 19.14 -11.91
N SER A 874 7.47 19.25 -13.16
CA SER A 874 7.47 20.56 -13.82
C SER A 874 6.05 20.92 -14.29
N VAL A 875 5.70 22.21 -14.16
CA VAL A 875 4.35 22.73 -14.44
C VAL A 875 4.45 23.90 -15.40
N ALA A 876 3.76 23.85 -16.52
CA ALA A 876 3.56 24.99 -17.41
C ALA A 876 2.06 25.16 -17.70
N VAL A 877 1.58 26.41 -17.66
CA VAL A 877 0.16 26.72 -17.80
C VAL A 877 -0.07 27.62 -19.00
N PHE A 878 -1.12 27.34 -19.77
CA PHE A 878 -1.47 28.05 -21.01
C PHE A 878 -2.92 28.50 -20.96
N ALA A 879 -3.16 29.78 -21.12
CA ALA A 879 -4.50 30.32 -21.30
C ALA A 879 -4.80 30.45 -22.81
N LEU A 880 -5.90 29.84 -23.22
CA LEU A 880 -6.29 29.69 -24.63
C LEU A 880 -7.63 30.32 -24.87
N ARG A 881 -7.74 31.14 -25.91
CA ARG A 881 -9.00 31.65 -26.40
C ARG A 881 -9.70 30.62 -27.28
N VAL A 882 -10.91 30.28 -26.96
CA VAL A 882 -11.71 29.35 -27.75
C VAL A 882 -12.03 29.99 -29.13
N PRO A 883 -11.65 29.37 -30.24
CA PRO A 883 -11.92 29.92 -31.56
C PRO A 883 -13.43 29.89 -31.87
N ALA A 884 -13.91 30.94 -32.57
CA ALA A 884 -15.31 31.03 -32.96
C ALA A 884 -15.79 29.91 -33.90
N ALA A 885 -14.86 29.32 -34.64
CA ALA A 885 -15.06 28.15 -35.48
C ALA A 885 -13.73 27.46 -35.76
N GLY A 886 -13.70 26.14 -35.89
CA GLY A 886 -12.51 25.37 -36.18
C GLY A 886 -11.88 24.72 -34.94
N MET A 887 -10.71 24.13 -35.13
CA MET A 887 -9.91 23.48 -34.05
C MET A 887 -9.01 24.51 -33.35
N MET A 888 -8.56 24.19 -32.15
CA MET A 888 -7.53 24.94 -31.45
C MET A 888 -6.27 25.03 -32.32
N GLY A 889 -5.66 26.22 -32.40
CA GLY A 889 -4.44 26.45 -33.16
C GLY A 889 -3.49 27.36 -32.41
N PRO A 890 -2.31 27.67 -32.97
CA PRO A 890 -1.31 28.54 -32.33
C PRO A 890 -1.84 29.92 -31.94
N GLU A 891 -2.81 30.43 -32.72
CA GLU A 891 -3.46 31.75 -32.49
C GLU A 891 -4.38 31.75 -31.27
N ALA A 892 -4.73 30.58 -30.75
CA ALA A 892 -5.54 30.50 -29.54
C ALA A 892 -4.75 30.90 -28.27
N LEU A 893 -3.43 30.75 -28.27
CA LEU A 893 -2.58 31.09 -27.12
C LEU A 893 -2.62 32.58 -26.85
N THR A 894 -3.08 32.94 -25.65
CA THR A 894 -3.14 34.36 -25.22
C THR A 894 -2.08 34.69 -24.18
N SER A 895 -1.80 33.74 -23.29
CA SER A 895 -0.73 33.90 -22.28
C SER A 895 -0.27 32.54 -21.77
N SER A 896 0.90 32.48 -21.17
CA SER A 896 1.43 31.27 -20.53
C SER A 896 2.35 31.60 -19.37
N LEU A 897 2.48 30.63 -18.45
CA LEU A 897 3.45 30.60 -17.35
C LEU A 897 4.26 29.29 -17.42
N PRO A 898 5.57 29.34 -17.71
CA PRO A 898 6.35 30.56 -18.05
C PRO A 898 5.95 31.14 -19.40
N PRO A 899 6.36 32.40 -19.70
CA PRO A 899 6.00 33.06 -20.95
C PRO A 899 6.44 32.28 -22.18
N ALA A 900 5.58 32.22 -23.20
CA ALA A 900 5.93 31.69 -24.51
C ALA A 900 6.03 32.82 -25.54
N GLN A 901 7.05 32.77 -26.40
CA GLN A 901 7.28 33.72 -27.50
C GLN A 901 7.58 32.94 -28.78
N ASN A 902 6.96 33.31 -29.87
CA ASN A 902 7.15 32.67 -31.19
C ASN A 902 6.93 31.13 -31.15
N GLY A 903 5.98 30.65 -30.35
CA GLY A 903 5.70 29.22 -30.21
C GLY A 903 6.69 28.46 -29.33
N GLU A 904 7.53 29.13 -28.55
CA GLU A 904 8.50 28.50 -27.65
C GLU A 904 8.39 29.08 -26.23
N VAL A 905 8.36 28.23 -25.23
CA VAL A 905 8.44 28.62 -23.81
C VAL A 905 9.86 29.10 -23.55
N THR A 906 10.01 30.36 -23.12
CA THR A 906 11.32 31.06 -23.08
C THR A 906 12.14 30.73 -21.83
N GLU A 907 11.49 30.19 -20.79
CA GLU A 907 12.13 29.82 -19.52
C GLU A 907 11.76 28.38 -19.18
N ALA A 908 12.60 27.70 -18.40
CA ALA A 908 12.28 26.37 -17.91
C ALA A 908 11.04 26.43 -17.00
N PRO A 909 10.06 25.53 -17.19
CA PRO A 909 8.91 25.43 -16.29
C PRO A 909 9.32 25.24 -14.83
N ALA A 910 8.61 25.89 -13.91
CA ALA A 910 8.82 25.70 -12.48
C ALA A 910 8.59 24.25 -12.09
N VAL A 911 9.38 23.75 -11.15
CA VAL A 911 9.31 22.38 -10.67
C VAL A 911 8.77 22.38 -9.26
N TYR A 912 7.60 21.79 -9.07
CA TYR A 912 7.08 21.46 -7.75
C TYR A 912 7.84 20.26 -7.21
N SER A 913 8.46 20.38 -6.04
CA SER A 913 9.19 19.32 -5.36
C SER A 913 8.61 19.11 -3.96
N TRP A 914 8.43 17.87 -3.59
CA TRP A 914 7.92 17.53 -2.26
C TRP A 914 8.96 16.77 -1.43
N ARG A 915 8.71 16.65 -0.13
CA ARG A 915 9.62 15.96 0.79
C ARG A 915 9.30 14.47 0.84
N ARG A 916 10.33 13.64 1.02
CA ARG A 916 10.19 12.23 1.36
C ARG A 916 9.56 12.06 2.73
N TRP A 917 8.84 10.95 2.92
CA TRP A 917 8.30 10.59 4.23
C TRP A 917 8.37 9.09 4.47
N ASP A 918 8.55 8.70 5.75
CA ASP A 918 8.55 7.32 6.25
C ASP A 918 7.46 7.10 7.30
N LYS A 919 6.62 8.10 7.53
CA LYS A 919 5.48 8.05 8.44
C LYS A 919 4.32 8.83 7.84
N VAL A 920 3.12 8.32 8.11
CA VAL A 920 1.87 8.96 7.68
C VAL A 920 1.15 9.54 8.89
N GLU A 921 0.78 10.81 8.81
CA GLU A 921 -0.08 11.47 9.78
C GLU A 921 -1.49 11.61 9.21
N PHE A 922 -2.41 10.87 9.78
CA PHE A 922 -3.76 10.73 9.27
C PHE A 922 -4.81 10.89 10.37
N ARG A 923 -6.06 11.15 9.95
CA ARG A 923 -7.26 11.04 10.77
C ARG A 923 -8.30 10.18 10.06
N PRO A 924 -8.97 9.26 10.77
CA PRO A 924 -10.05 8.47 10.18
C PRO A 924 -11.31 9.32 10.04
N TYR A 925 -12.11 9.01 9.03
CA TYR A 925 -13.44 9.55 8.84
C TYR A 925 -14.40 8.46 8.38
N PHE A 926 -15.70 8.62 8.65
CA PHE A 926 -16.71 7.73 8.13
C PHE A 926 -17.11 8.11 6.71
N LYS A 927 -17.04 7.14 5.80
CA LYS A 927 -17.65 7.28 4.48
C LYS A 927 -19.18 7.27 4.61
N LYS A 928 -19.90 7.69 3.58
CA LYS A 928 -21.37 7.70 3.57
C LYS A 928 -22.00 6.33 3.85
N SER A 929 -21.30 5.27 3.53
CA SER A 929 -21.69 3.89 3.81
C SER A 929 -21.88 3.57 5.28
N PHE A 930 -21.21 4.27 6.22
CA PHE A 930 -21.37 4.04 7.65
C PHE A 930 -22.82 4.26 8.12
N SER A 931 -23.37 5.44 7.83
CA SER A 931 -24.76 5.77 8.23
C SER A 931 -25.80 4.97 7.45
N ALA A 932 -25.52 4.63 6.19
CA ALA A 932 -26.39 3.79 5.39
C ALA A 932 -26.47 2.36 5.94
N LEU A 933 -25.31 1.78 6.29
CA LEU A 933 -25.24 0.46 6.94
C LEU A 933 -25.84 0.47 8.34
N GLN A 934 -25.65 1.53 9.12
CA GLN A 934 -26.31 1.68 10.43
C GLN A 934 -27.82 1.51 10.31
N SER A 935 -28.42 2.17 9.33
CA SER A 935 -29.88 2.12 9.11
C SER A 935 -30.33 0.73 8.64
N VAL A 936 -29.63 0.10 7.69
CA VAL A 936 -30.04 -1.21 7.18
C VAL A 936 -29.76 -2.33 8.17
N PHE A 937 -28.72 -2.25 9.00
CA PHE A 937 -28.44 -3.24 10.05
C PHE A 937 -29.48 -3.15 11.18
N GLU A 938 -29.96 -1.93 11.52
CA GLU A 938 -31.12 -1.77 12.42
C GLU A 938 -32.37 -2.46 11.87
N GLU A 939 -32.64 -2.30 10.58
CA GLU A 939 -33.73 -3.01 9.87
C GLU A 939 -33.59 -4.54 9.99
N MET A 940 -32.35 -5.07 9.91
CA MET A 940 -32.08 -6.52 9.96
C MET A 940 -32.15 -7.10 11.36
N THR A 941 -31.65 -6.39 12.36
CA THR A 941 -31.57 -6.88 13.76
C THR A 941 -32.80 -6.54 14.59
N GLY A 942 -33.60 -5.58 14.16
CA GLY A 942 -34.83 -5.16 14.88
C GLY A 942 -34.59 -4.46 16.23
N THR A 943 -33.34 -4.09 16.52
CA THR A 943 -32.99 -3.52 17.82
C THR A 943 -32.03 -2.32 17.64
N PRO A 944 -32.49 -1.07 17.81
CA PRO A 944 -31.61 0.07 17.81
C PRO A 944 -30.65 0.02 19.01
N ILE A 945 -29.34 0.10 18.78
CA ILE A 945 -28.37 0.30 19.84
C ILE A 945 -28.48 1.77 20.28
N ARG A 946 -28.94 2.01 21.51
CA ARG A 946 -28.89 3.34 22.09
C ARG A 946 -27.42 3.69 22.35
N PRO A 947 -26.96 4.88 21.96
CA PRO A 947 -25.64 5.34 22.36
C PRO A 947 -25.51 5.28 23.88
N PRO A 948 -24.33 4.97 24.43
CA PRO A 948 -24.10 5.13 25.85
C PRO A 948 -24.49 6.55 26.24
N ALA A 949 -25.24 6.68 27.32
CA ALA A 949 -25.56 8.00 27.86
C ALA A 949 -24.25 8.71 28.20
N ASP A 950 -24.12 9.97 27.79
CA ASP A 950 -22.94 10.83 27.95
C ASP A 950 -22.31 10.79 29.35
#